data_9e354417c816ff25cb3b2e345f03f317
#
_entry.id   9e354417c816ff25cb3b2e345f03f317
#
_cell.length_a   1.000
_cell.length_b   1.000
_cell.length_c   1.000
_cell.angle_alpha   90.00
_cell.angle_beta   90.00
_cell.angle_gamma   90.00
#
_symmetry.space_group_name_H-M   'P 1'
#
loop_
_entity.id
_entity.type
_entity.pdbx_description
1 polymer ?
#
loop_
_entity_poly.entity_id
_entity_poly.type
_entity_poly.pdbx_seq_one_letter_code
_entity_poly.pdbx_strand_id
1 'polypeptide(L)'
;MMTEIFQHLLEWVALHPYWSGTIIFLVAMAESLAIVGLIVPGVVIMFGIGALIAAGSIEFWSAMIWAVAGAVVGDGLSFWLGRHFQDRLTGIWPFTRYPDTLTRGVAFFEKYGGKSVAFGRFFGPVRAVIPLVAGMMRMPTWRFLVANITSALVWAPAYLLPGIVFGASLELASEVAFRLVILILLMAITIWVAAWLVRRVFLLIQPHATALVQAAFSWSRLHPWAGEITAALSDPNHPEAKGLSILASLLILATGLFSLVLLGVLGGTGLAELDNAVLQGFQSLRTPWADGFMISVTWLADIRVGLVLITGILVYFLWRGHRRTALYWLSAMAFYLVGSAFLKWLLEIPRPEVVALQPQSYSFPSGHTLLSVLLYGFLAVIVARALPLRWRWAPYSLAGGIITAVALSRLYLGVHWLSDILGSITLGLVWITTLSIAYHRHTQVETHWRSLSLTAVLLVSGAMIMQDRLYRDVDLERYAPFRPSTRMHASQWIETGWKTLPGKRLDSRGIKDHPMNIQYAGPLDHFQTLIEQEGWRPAPMLEAANLLKLLSPSLELQQLPVLPQVHDGQHETMALEKSLPDGQRLILRLWPAHIHLNPSDEPLWIGQVSQQHQVQLLELLTFAATSQQFEAAFQILVRDTKHFKLHRVTMDGSLLLLSEDAPDSSRAVKP
;
A
#
# COMPACT_ATOMS: atom_id res chain seq x y z
N MET A 1 10.16 -16.88 -16.76
CA MET A 1 9.53 -17.24 -18.04
C MET A 1 8.55 -16.19 -18.56
N MET A 2 7.42 -15.83 -17.88
CA MET A 2 6.52 -14.75 -18.37
C MET A 2 7.17 -13.36 -18.34
N THR A 3 7.90 -13.02 -17.30
CA THR A 3 8.68 -11.77 -17.18
C THR A 3 9.80 -11.67 -18.23
N GLU A 4 10.49 -12.72 -18.51
CA GLU A 4 11.56 -12.79 -19.53
C GLU A 4 11.01 -12.62 -20.95
N ILE A 5 9.88 -13.29 -21.27
CA ILE A 5 9.20 -13.11 -22.57
C ILE A 5 8.75 -11.66 -22.75
N PHE A 6 8.27 -11.04 -21.68
CA PHE A 6 7.85 -9.63 -21.71
C PHE A 6 9.03 -8.67 -21.88
N GLN A 7 10.14 -8.90 -21.18
CA GLN A 7 11.37 -8.11 -21.35
C GLN A 7 11.93 -8.26 -22.76
N HIS A 8 12.02 -9.49 -23.28
CA HIS A 8 12.47 -9.73 -24.66
C HIS A 8 11.56 -9.06 -25.70
N LEU A 9 10.25 -9.02 -25.48
CA LEU A 9 9.32 -8.33 -26.36
C LEU A 9 9.57 -6.82 -26.37
N LEU A 10 9.76 -6.22 -25.20
CA LEU A 10 10.05 -4.78 -25.08
C LEU A 10 11.39 -4.41 -25.68
N GLU A 11 12.43 -5.21 -25.44
CA GLU A 11 13.76 -5.04 -26.04
C GLU A 11 13.69 -5.17 -27.58
N TRP A 12 12.95 -6.16 -28.07
CA TRP A 12 12.77 -6.35 -29.49
C TRP A 12 12.03 -5.18 -30.16
N VAL A 13 10.98 -4.66 -29.53
CA VAL A 13 10.25 -3.47 -30.00
C VAL A 13 11.14 -2.24 -30.01
N ALA A 14 11.98 -2.05 -28.98
CA ALA A 14 12.95 -0.95 -28.93
C ALA A 14 13.97 -1.00 -30.06
N LEU A 15 14.38 -2.20 -30.46
CA LEU A 15 15.34 -2.42 -31.54
C LEU A 15 14.72 -2.32 -32.96
N HIS A 16 13.39 -2.41 -33.06
CA HIS A 16 12.66 -2.43 -34.34
C HIS A 16 11.53 -1.38 -34.37
N PRO A 17 11.84 -0.07 -34.36
CA PRO A 17 10.86 1.00 -34.27
C PRO A 17 9.81 1.00 -35.41
N TYR A 18 10.14 0.48 -36.59
CA TYR A 18 9.19 0.35 -37.70
C TYR A 18 8.04 -0.63 -37.46
N TRP A 19 8.20 -1.62 -36.57
CA TRP A 19 7.18 -2.59 -36.22
C TRP A 19 6.36 -2.19 -34.99
N SER A 20 6.79 -1.16 -34.26
CA SER A 20 6.16 -0.73 -33.01
C SER A 20 4.67 -0.42 -33.20
N GLY A 21 4.31 0.31 -34.25
CA GLY A 21 2.92 0.63 -34.55
C GLY A 21 2.05 -0.59 -34.79
N THR A 22 2.56 -1.56 -35.58
CA THR A 22 1.84 -2.83 -35.85
C THR A 22 1.62 -3.63 -34.58
N ILE A 23 2.61 -3.70 -33.70
CA ILE A 23 2.51 -4.44 -32.42
C ILE A 23 1.52 -3.75 -31.49
N ILE A 24 1.58 -2.43 -31.36
CA ILE A 24 0.64 -1.65 -30.57
C ILE A 24 -0.80 -1.86 -31.07
N PHE A 25 -1.00 -1.83 -32.38
CA PHE A 25 -2.29 -2.12 -33.00
C PHE A 25 -2.78 -3.52 -32.63
N LEU A 26 -1.94 -4.55 -32.82
CA LEU A 26 -2.32 -5.95 -32.55
C LEU A 26 -2.62 -6.19 -31.08
N VAL A 27 -1.83 -5.62 -30.18
CA VAL A 27 -2.04 -5.72 -28.73
C VAL A 27 -3.37 -5.05 -28.34
N ALA A 28 -3.61 -3.81 -28.77
CA ALA A 28 -4.84 -3.07 -28.48
C ALA A 28 -6.06 -3.76 -29.10
N MET A 29 -5.93 -4.32 -30.30
CA MET A 29 -6.97 -5.12 -30.96
C MET A 29 -7.26 -6.39 -30.18
N ALA A 30 -6.24 -7.16 -29.81
CA ALA A 30 -6.37 -8.40 -29.05
C ALA A 30 -7.03 -8.17 -27.68
N GLU A 31 -6.64 -7.10 -26.98
CA GLU A 31 -7.23 -6.70 -25.70
C GLU A 31 -8.71 -6.30 -25.83
N SER A 32 -9.11 -5.75 -26.97
CA SER A 32 -10.49 -5.31 -27.24
C SER A 32 -11.37 -6.41 -27.85
N LEU A 33 -10.79 -7.57 -28.24
CA LEU A 33 -11.57 -8.72 -28.72
C LEU A 33 -12.29 -9.43 -27.57
N ALA A 34 -13.55 -9.77 -27.78
CA ALA A 34 -14.49 -10.29 -26.77
C ALA A 34 -13.99 -11.48 -25.93
N ILE A 35 -13.19 -12.37 -26.48
CA ILE A 35 -12.69 -13.58 -25.79
C ILE A 35 -11.21 -13.41 -25.45
N VAL A 36 -10.44 -12.91 -26.40
CA VAL A 36 -8.99 -12.77 -26.30
C VAL A 36 -8.61 -11.74 -25.24
N GLY A 37 -9.39 -10.66 -25.11
CA GLY A 37 -9.18 -9.60 -24.12
C GLY A 37 -9.32 -10.03 -22.65
N LEU A 38 -9.88 -11.23 -22.38
CA LEU A 38 -9.89 -11.80 -21.03
C LEU A 38 -8.55 -12.46 -20.67
N ILE A 39 -7.72 -12.79 -21.65
CA ILE A 39 -6.47 -13.54 -21.48
C ILE A 39 -5.26 -12.60 -21.61
N VAL A 40 -5.35 -11.58 -22.49
CA VAL A 40 -4.25 -10.65 -22.76
C VAL A 40 -4.15 -9.62 -21.65
N PRO A 41 -2.98 -9.49 -20.96
CA PRO A 41 -2.75 -8.47 -19.94
C PRO A 41 -2.41 -7.12 -20.59
N GLY A 42 -3.33 -6.60 -21.43
CA GLY A 42 -3.10 -5.41 -22.25
C GLY A 42 -2.73 -4.16 -21.47
N VAL A 43 -3.27 -4.00 -20.25
CA VAL A 43 -2.91 -2.91 -19.33
C VAL A 43 -1.41 -2.86 -19.07
N VAL A 44 -0.80 -4.03 -18.78
CA VAL A 44 0.64 -4.13 -18.48
C VAL A 44 1.47 -3.86 -19.73
N ILE A 45 1.03 -4.35 -20.90
CA ILE A 45 1.72 -4.14 -22.17
C ILE A 45 1.64 -2.67 -22.59
N MET A 46 0.48 -2.03 -22.50
CA MET A 46 0.28 -0.61 -22.82
C MET A 46 1.07 0.31 -21.87
N PHE A 47 1.16 -0.07 -20.59
CA PHE A 47 2.03 0.60 -19.62
C PHE A 47 3.51 0.49 -20.03
N GLY A 48 3.99 -0.69 -20.45
CA GLY A 48 5.35 -0.89 -20.95
C GLY A 48 5.62 -0.10 -22.24
N ILE A 49 4.65 -0.01 -23.17
CA ILE A 49 4.72 0.85 -24.35
C ILE A 49 4.85 2.33 -23.95
N GLY A 50 4.09 2.76 -22.92
CA GLY A 50 4.23 4.10 -22.35
C GLY A 50 5.66 4.37 -21.83
N ALA A 51 6.28 3.40 -21.16
CA ALA A 51 7.68 3.52 -20.73
C ALA A 51 8.67 3.62 -21.89
N LEU A 52 8.44 2.89 -23.00
CA LEU A 52 9.27 3.00 -24.23
C LEU A 52 9.08 4.35 -24.94
N ILE A 53 7.88 4.94 -24.87
CA ILE A 53 7.65 6.31 -25.35
C ILE A 53 8.47 7.30 -24.52
N ALA A 54 8.49 7.15 -23.21
CA ALA A 54 9.30 7.98 -22.32
C ALA A 54 10.80 7.86 -22.58
N ALA A 55 11.27 6.64 -22.91
CA ALA A 55 12.65 6.37 -23.29
C ALA A 55 13.03 6.91 -24.70
N GLY A 56 12.07 7.53 -25.40
CA GLY A 56 12.30 8.05 -26.76
C GLY A 56 12.35 6.99 -27.87
N SER A 57 12.07 5.72 -27.54
CA SER A 57 12.12 4.61 -28.50
C SER A 57 10.89 4.58 -29.43
N ILE A 58 9.76 5.15 -28.99
CA ILE A 58 8.49 5.17 -29.72
C ILE A 58 7.90 6.59 -29.65
N GLU A 59 7.40 7.09 -30.78
CA GLU A 59 6.76 8.39 -30.84
C GLU A 59 5.30 8.29 -30.30
N PHE A 60 4.92 9.26 -29.44
CA PHE A 60 3.63 9.25 -28.73
C PHE A 60 2.41 9.26 -29.66
N TRP A 61 2.39 10.17 -30.64
CA TRP A 61 1.22 10.31 -31.51
C TRP A 61 1.04 9.09 -32.41
N SER A 62 2.15 8.48 -32.84
CA SER A 62 2.12 7.23 -33.58
C SER A 62 1.55 6.10 -32.71
N ALA A 63 2.05 5.93 -31.49
CA ALA A 63 1.56 4.94 -30.53
C ALA A 63 0.05 5.15 -30.20
N MET A 64 -0.35 6.39 -30.00
CA MET A 64 -1.74 6.79 -29.74
C MET A 64 -2.67 6.40 -30.89
N ILE A 65 -2.30 6.71 -32.13
CA ILE A 65 -3.10 6.40 -33.33
C ILE A 65 -3.25 4.88 -33.48
N TRP A 66 -2.17 4.14 -33.38
CA TRP A 66 -2.21 2.69 -33.51
C TRP A 66 -2.96 1.99 -32.36
N ALA A 67 -2.84 2.49 -31.13
CA ALA A 67 -3.63 1.99 -29.99
C ALA A 67 -5.12 2.23 -30.17
N VAL A 68 -5.52 3.43 -30.56
CA VAL A 68 -6.92 3.78 -30.84
C VAL A 68 -7.46 2.95 -32.00
N ALA A 69 -6.71 2.85 -33.11
CA ALA A 69 -7.11 2.07 -34.27
C ALA A 69 -7.30 0.58 -33.90
N GLY A 70 -6.37 -0.02 -33.18
CA GLY A 70 -6.45 -1.41 -32.72
C GLY A 70 -7.67 -1.64 -31.83
N ALA A 71 -7.88 -0.77 -30.85
CA ALA A 71 -9.01 -0.86 -29.94
C ALA A 71 -10.37 -0.71 -30.66
N VAL A 72 -10.48 0.23 -31.60
CA VAL A 72 -11.71 0.44 -32.41
C VAL A 72 -11.99 -0.78 -33.30
N VAL A 73 -10.97 -1.35 -33.94
CA VAL A 73 -11.11 -2.53 -34.77
C VAL A 73 -11.49 -3.77 -33.94
N GLY A 74 -10.83 -3.99 -32.79
CA GLY A 74 -11.12 -5.12 -31.90
C GLY A 74 -12.55 -5.13 -31.37
N ASP A 75 -13.02 -3.99 -30.86
CA ASP A 75 -14.42 -3.83 -30.43
C ASP A 75 -15.40 -3.91 -31.63
N GLY A 76 -15.00 -3.37 -32.78
CA GLY A 76 -15.79 -3.44 -34.03
C GLY A 76 -16.00 -4.88 -34.50
N LEU A 77 -14.95 -5.70 -34.45
CA LEU A 77 -15.03 -7.14 -34.75
C LEU A 77 -15.92 -7.86 -33.75
N SER A 78 -15.80 -7.56 -32.46
CA SER A 78 -16.65 -8.12 -31.40
C SER A 78 -18.11 -7.75 -31.59
N PHE A 79 -18.40 -6.49 -31.94
CA PHE A 79 -19.75 -6.00 -32.27
C PHE A 79 -20.32 -6.70 -33.51
N TRP A 80 -19.52 -6.83 -34.57
CA TRP A 80 -19.93 -7.55 -35.79
C TRP A 80 -20.24 -9.00 -35.51
N LEU A 81 -19.40 -9.71 -34.75
CA LEU A 81 -19.63 -11.09 -34.31
C LEU A 81 -20.94 -11.20 -33.51
N GLY A 82 -21.16 -10.29 -32.56
CA GLY A 82 -22.41 -10.22 -31.79
C GLY A 82 -23.64 -10.06 -32.68
N ARG A 83 -23.57 -9.16 -33.66
CA ARG A 83 -24.67 -8.89 -34.59
C ARG A 83 -24.94 -10.03 -35.57
N HIS A 84 -23.89 -10.74 -35.97
CA HIS A 84 -24.01 -11.84 -36.93
C HIS A 84 -24.51 -13.14 -36.29
N PHE A 85 -23.96 -13.52 -35.14
CA PHE A 85 -24.26 -14.79 -34.51
C PHE A 85 -25.43 -14.72 -33.49
N GLN A 86 -25.76 -13.55 -32.96
CA GLN A 86 -26.88 -13.30 -32.03
C GLN A 86 -27.02 -14.41 -30.96
N ASP A 87 -28.17 -15.07 -30.85
CA ASP A 87 -28.45 -16.07 -29.84
C ASP A 87 -27.59 -17.35 -29.96
N ARG A 88 -26.97 -17.62 -31.13
CA ARG A 88 -26.06 -18.74 -31.31
C ARG A 88 -24.80 -18.66 -30.48
N LEU A 89 -24.43 -17.43 -30.02
CA LEU A 89 -23.26 -17.23 -29.16
C LEU A 89 -23.40 -17.94 -27.81
N THR A 90 -24.59 -18.11 -27.29
CA THR A 90 -24.83 -18.82 -26.03
C THR A 90 -24.42 -20.30 -26.11
N GLY A 91 -24.39 -20.90 -27.31
CA GLY A 91 -23.96 -22.25 -27.56
C GLY A 91 -22.48 -22.46 -27.87
N ILE A 92 -21.69 -21.39 -27.93
CA ILE A 92 -20.25 -21.41 -28.29
C ILE A 92 -19.38 -21.25 -27.04
N TRP A 93 -18.28 -22.02 -26.96
CA TRP A 93 -17.24 -21.79 -25.95
C TRP A 93 -16.64 -20.39 -26.14
N PRO A 94 -16.42 -19.56 -25.08
CA PRO A 94 -16.47 -19.90 -23.65
C PRO A 94 -17.83 -19.67 -22.96
N PHE A 95 -18.84 -19.14 -23.65
CA PHE A 95 -20.12 -18.75 -23.05
C PHE A 95 -20.96 -19.94 -22.56
N THR A 96 -20.79 -21.11 -23.15
CA THR A 96 -21.39 -22.39 -22.65
C THR A 96 -20.88 -22.73 -21.25
N ARG A 97 -19.61 -22.42 -20.96
CA ARG A 97 -18.98 -22.72 -19.65
C ARG A 97 -19.20 -21.61 -18.64
N TYR A 98 -19.36 -20.35 -19.10
CA TYR A 98 -19.53 -19.16 -18.27
C TYR A 98 -20.74 -18.33 -18.72
N PRO A 99 -21.97 -18.85 -18.63
CA PRO A 99 -23.18 -18.18 -19.13
C PRO A 99 -23.46 -16.87 -18.38
N ASP A 100 -23.08 -16.80 -17.10
CA ASP A 100 -23.22 -15.61 -16.27
C ASP A 100 -22.52 -14.38 -16.84
N THR A 101 -21.45 -14.55 -17.60
CA THR A 101 -20.69 -13.42 -18.17
C THR A 101 -21.51 -12.70 -19.23
N LEU A 102 -22.17 -13.46 -20.08
CA LEU A 102 -23.05 -12.90 -21.12
C LEU A 102 -24.32 -12.30 -20.51
N THR A 103 -24.93 -12.99 -19.54
CA THR A 103 -26.14 -12.51 -18.84
C THR A 103 -25.87 -11.19 -18.12
N ARG A 104 -24.72 -11.03 -17.47
CA ARG A 104 -24.29 -9.77 -16.82
C ARG A 104 -24.06 -8.66 -17.85
N GLY A 105 -23.48 -8.97 -19.00
CA GLY A 105 -23.29 -8.06 -20.11
C GLY A 105 -24.62 -7.55 -20.65
N VAL A 106 -25.60 -8.44 -20.86
CA VAL A 106 -26.97 -8.08 -21.31
C VAL A 106 -27.66 -7.21 -20.28
N ALA A 107 -27.66 -7.60 -19.00
CA ALA A 107 -28.28 -6.79 -17.93
C ALA A 107 -27.62 -5.40 -17.78
N PHE A 108 -26.30 -5.30 -17.97
CA PHE A 108 -25.59 -4.02 -17.97
C PHE A 108 -25.99 -3.16 -19.18
N PHE A 109 -26.09 -3.78 -20.36
CA PHE A 109 -26.52 -3.05 -21.57
C PHE A 109 -27.97 -2.58 -21.48
N GLU A 110 -28.89 -3.41 -20.98
CA GLU A 110 -30.30 -3.05 -20.75
C GLU A 110 -30.43 -1.88 -19.78
N LYS A 111 -29.60 -1.84 -18.73
CA LYS A 111 -29.62 -0.78 -17.72
C LYS A 111 -29.06 0.55 -18.23
N TYR A 112 -27.98 0.55 -18.99
CA TYR A 112 -27.24 1.75 -19.39
C TYR A 112 -27.35 2.09 -20.89
N GLY A 113 -27.95 1.22 -21.71
CA GLY A 113 -28.13 1.39 -23.14
C GLY A 113 -26.82 1.63 -23.88
N GLY A 114 -26.82 2.51 -24.88
CA GLY A 114 -25.62 2.82 -25.68
C GLY A 114 -24.44 3.40 -24.88
N LYS A 115 -24.69 3.98 -23.70
CA LYS A 115 -23.62 4.46 -22.79
C LYS A 115 -22.79 3.32 -22.22
N SER A 116 -23.33 2.10 -22.20
CA SER A 116 -22.61 0.90 -21.73
C SER A 116 -21.33 0.64 -22.52
N VAL A 117 -21.30 0.96 -23.83
CA VAL A 117 -20.12 0.78 -24.68
C VAL A 117 -18.97 1.67 -24.21
N ALA A 118 -19.28 2.93 -23.88
CA ALA A 118 -18.26 3.88 -23.43
C ALA A 118 -17.78 3.56 -22.00
N PHE A 119 -18.70 3.37 -21.05
CA PHE A 119 -18.36 3.10 -19.65
C PHE A 119 -17.84 1.68 -19.44
N GLY A 120 -18.39 0.69 -20.17
CA GLY A 120 -18.02 -0.72 -20.05
C GLY A 120 -16.55 -0.99 -20.33
N ARG A 121 -15.91 -0.18 -21.18
CA ARG A 121 -14.47 -0.28 -21.49
C ARG A 121 -13.57 -0.14 -20.27
N PHE A 122 -14.01 0.56 -19.22
CA PHE A 122 -13.28 0.78 -17.99
C PHE A 122 -13.62 -0.20 -16.86
N PHE A 123 -14.62 -1.09 -17.07
CA PHE A 123 -15.08 -2.02 -16.05
C PHE A 123 -14.66 -3.48 -16.37
N GLY A 124 -13.50 -3.91 -15.87
CA GLY A 124 -13.00 -5.28 -15.76
C GLY A 124 -13.61 -6.34 -16.69
N PRO A 125 -14.17 -7.45 -16.19
CA PRO A 125 -14.63 -8.59 -17.00
C PRO A 125 -15.78 -8.27 -17.97
N VAL A 126 -16.56 -7.21 -17.70
CA VAL A 126 -17.69 -6.80 -18.51
C VAL A 126 -17.24 -6.12 -19.81
N ARG A 127 -16.08 -5.47 -19.78
CA ARG A 127 -15.45 -4.73 -20.87
C ARG A 127 -15.36 -5.54 -22.17
N ALA A 128 -14.82 -6.78 -22.09
CA ALA A 128 -14.63 -7.61 -23.27
C ALA A 128 -15.93 -8.11 -23.90
N VAL A 129 -17.05 -8.10 -23.17
CA VAL A 129 -18.33 -8.66 -23.61
C VAL A 129 -19.31 -7.59 -24.11
N ILE A 130 -19.18 -6.34 -23.66
CA ILE A 130 -20.11 -5.26 -24.00
C ILE A 130 -20.22 -5.01 -25.52
N PRO A 131 -19.13 -4.91 -26.30
CA PRO A 131 -19.25 -4.73 -27.76
C PRO A 131 -20.01 -5.87 -28.43
N LEU A 132 -19.75 -7.11 -27.99
CA LEU A 132 -20.46 -8.31 -28.47
C LEU A 132 -21.96 -8.23 -28.16
N VAL A 133 -22.31 -7.89 -26.91
CA VAL A 133 -23.71 -7.72 -26.47
C VAL A 133 -24.40 -6.59 -27.20
N ALA A 134 -23.73 -5.46 -27.41
CA ALA A 134 -24.28 -4.34 -28.19
C ALA A 134 -24.62 -4.78 -29.63
N GLY A 135 -23.82 -5.66 -30.22
CA GLY A 135 -24.09 -6.31 -31.49
C GLY A 135 -25.31 -7.23 -31.43
N MET A 136 -25.39 -8.12 -30.44
CA MET A 136 -26.51 -9.04 -30.19
C MET A 136 -27.83 -8.28 -30.02
N MET A 137 -27.82 -7.19 -29.27
CA MET A 137 -29.00 -6.32 -29.01
C MET A 137 -29.31 -5.39 -30.18
N ARG A 138 -28.70 -5.60 -31.36
CA ARG A 138 -28.92 -4.84 -32.60
C ARG A 138 -28.79 -3.32 -32.44
N MET A 139 -27.85 -2.86 -31.62
CA MET A 139 -27.57 -1.43 -31.52
C MET A 139 -27.27 -0.82 -32.90
N PRO A 140 -27.77 0.39 -33.26
CA PRO A 140 -27.42 1.04 -34.49
C PRO A 140 -25.91 1.22 -34.65
N THR A 141 -25.35 0.80 -35.78
CA THR A 141 -23.88 0.73 -35.99
C THR A 141 -23.21 2.11 -35.81
N TRP A 142 -23.86 3.21 -36.26
CA TRP A 142 -23.29 4.52 -36.11
C TRP A 142 -23.17 4.97 -34.63
N ARG A 143 -24.17 4.64 -33.78
CA ARG A 143 -24.14 4.93 -32.33
C ARG A 143 -23.06 4.12 -31.66
N PHE A 144 -22.88 2.86 -32.06
CA PHE A 144 -21.78 2.03 -31.56
C PHE A 144 -20.41 2.64 -31.94
N LEU A 145 -20.22 3.00 -33.23
CA LEU A 145 -18.96 3.58 -33.69
C LEU A 145 -18.62 4.88 -32.97
N VAL A 146 -19.55 5.78 -32.78
CA VAL A 146 -19.32 7.03 -32.04
C VAL A 146 -18.89 6.71 -30.58
N ALA A 147 -19.62 5.84 -29.88
CA ALA A 147 -19.27 5.46 -28.50
C ALA A 147 -17.92 4.73 -28.42
N ASN A 148 -17.63 3.87 -29.40
CA ASN A 148 -16.37 3.11 -29.49
C ASN A 148 -15.19 4.04 -29.73
N ILE A 149 -15.24 4.92 -30.74
CA ILE A 149 -14.14 5.84 -31.08
C ILE A 149 -13.91 6.83 -29.93
N THR A 150 -14.95 7.46 -29.40
CA THR A 150 -14.82 8.44 -28.31
C THR A 150 -14.25 7.79 -27.05
N SER A 151 -14.67 6.57 -26.70
CA SER A 151 -14.12 5.85 -25.56
C SER A 151 -12.69 5.39 -25.78
N ALA A 152 -12.31 5.00 -27.02
CA ALA A 152 -10.95 4.62 -27.37
C ALA A 152 -9.97 5.79 -27.27
N LEU A 153 -10.39 7.00 -27.68
CA LEU A 153 -9.61 8.22 -27.55
C LEU A 153 -9.32 8.61 -26.09
N VAL A 154 -10.20 8.26 -25.15
CA VAL A 154 -9.96 8.46 -23.71
C VAL A 154 -9.16 7.30 -23.12
N TRP A 155 -9.43 6.07 -23.57
CA TRP A 155 -8.79 4.86 -23.06
C TRP A 155 -7.29 4.79 -23.37
N ALA A 156 -6.89 5.08 -24.60
CA ALA A 156 -5.50 4.96 -25.01
C ALA A 156 -4.55 5.85 -24.17
N PRO A 157 -4.80 7.16 -23.98
CA PRO A 157 -3.98 7.97 -23.10
C PRO A 157 -4.09 7.54 -21.62
N ALA A 158 -5.25 7.12 -21.15
CA ALA A 158 -5.41 6.65 -19.78
C ALA A 158 -4.52 5.44 -19.43
N TYR A 159 -4.14 4.64 -20.42
CA TYR A 159 -3.26 3.48 -20.25
C TYR A 159 -1.80 3.74 -20.64
N LEU A 160 -1.54 4.64 -21.61
CA LEU A 160 -0.19 5.04 -22.00
C LEU A 160 0.44 6.04 -21.02
N LEU A 161 -0.31 7.06 -20.57
CA LEU A 161 0.21 8.12 -19.70
C LEU A 161 0.83 7.62 -18.39
N PRO A 162 0.24 6.69 -17.64
CA PRO A 162 0.92 6.12 -16.49
C PRO A 162 2.27 5.53 -16.83
N GLY A 163 2.37 4.74 -17.93
CA GLY A 163 3.63 4.18 -18.40
C GLY A 163 4.65 5.25 -18.80
N ILE A 164 4.19 6.33 -19.44
CA ILE A 164 5.04 7.46 -19.83
C ILE A 164 5.55 8.19 -18.59
N VAL A 165 4.68 8.51 -17.64
CA VAL A 165 5.05 9.16 -16.37
C VAL A 165 6.08 8.32 -15.63
N PHE A 166 5.83 7.01 -15.54
CA PHE A 166 6.76 6.08 -14.90
C PHE A 166 8.07 5.89 -15.67
N GLY A 167 8.02 5.83 -17.01
CA GLY A 167 9.21 5.68 -17.84
C GLY A 167 10.09 6.92 -17.88
N ALA A 168 9.49 8.11 -17.86
CA ALA A 168 10.20 9.38 -17.86
C ALA A 168 10.89 9.69 -16.53
N SER A 169 10.29 9.23 -15.43
CA SER A 169 10.88 9.32 -14.09
C SER A 169 11.62 8.03 -13.73
N LEU A 170 12.54 7.57 -14.61
CA LEU A 170 13.27 6.31 -14.36
C LEU A 170 14.00 6.32 -13.01
N GLU A 171 14.46 7.48 -12.55
CA GLU A 171 14.99 7.66 -11.20
C GLU A 171 13.91 7.51 -10.11
N LEU A 172 12.69 8.06 -10.32
CA LEU A 172 11.62 8.03 -9.33
C LEU A 172 10.78 6.74 -9.41
N ALA A 173 10.50 6.27 -10.63
CA ALA A 173 9.63 5.13 -10.89
C ALA A 173 10.27 3.80 -10.49
N SER A 174 11.57 3.65 -10.71
CA SER A 174 12.23 2.39 -10.41
C SER A 174 12.46 2.16 -8.93
N GLU A 175 12.63 3.22 -8.14
CA GLU A 175 13.01 3.11 -6.73
C GLU A 175 11.83 2.97 -5.77
N VAL A 176 10.79 3.76 -5.99
CA VAL A 176 9.64 3.81 -5.08
C VAL A 176 8.43 3.11 -5.66
N ALA A 177 8.18 3.28 -6.97
CA ALA A 177 6.95 2.82 -7.58
C ALA A 177 6.82 1.31 -7.64
N PHE A 178 7.89 0.56 -7.93
CA PHE A 178 7.82 -0.90 -8.01
C PHE A 178 7.47 -1.51 -6.64
N ARG A 179 8.13 -1.06 -5.57
CA ARG A 179 7.83 -1.49 -4.19
C ARG A 179 6.42 -1.09 -3.77
N LEU A 180 6.01 0.14 -4.11
CA LEU A 180 4.67 0.64 -3.83
C LEU A 180 3.59 -0.14 -4.59
N VAL A 181 3.80 -0.45 -5.87
CA VAL A 181 2.90 -1.28 -6.68
C VAL A 181 2.78 -2.69 -6.10
N ILE A 182 3.89 -3.34 -5.76
CA ILE A 182 3.86 -4.66 -5.11
C ILE A 182 3.06 -4.58 -3.80
N LEU A 183 3.31 -3.58 -2.98
CA LEU A 183 2.62 -3.39 -1.70
C LEU A 183 1.12 -3.16 -1.88
N ILE A 184 0.73 -2.29 -2.84
CA ILE A 184 -0.69 -2.04 -3.16
C ILE A 184 -1.37 -3.31 -3.68
N LEU A 185 -0.71 -4.04 -4.58
CA LEU A 185 -1.24 -5.31 -5.09
C LEU A 185 -1.36 -6.36 -3.98
N LEU A 186 -0.33 -6.50 -3.14
CA LEU A 186 -0.35 -7.41 -2.00
C LEU A 186 -1.50 -7.07 -1.05
N MET A 187 -1.67 -5.80 -0.69
CA MET A 187 -2.78 -5.33 0.14
C MET A 187 -4.13 -5.60 -0.52
N ALA A 188 -4.30 -5.19 -1.79
CA ALA A 188 -5.56 -5.36 -2.51
C ALA A 188 -5.95 -6.84 -2.63
N ILE A 189 -4.99 -7.70 -2.98
CA ILE A 189 -5.20 -9.15 -3.10
C ILE A 189 -5.55 -9.74 -1.72
N THR A 190 -4.78 -9.40 -0.68
CA THR A 190 -5.00 -9.97 0.66
C THR A 190 -6.35 -9.52 1.23
N ILE A 191 -6.71 -8.24 1.10
CA ILE A 191 -8.01 -7.72 1.52
C ILE A 191 -9.15 -8.37 0.71
N TRP A 192 -8.98 -8.50 -0.60
CA TRP A 192 -9.96 -9.16 -1.47
C TRP A 192 -10.13 -10.64 -1.10
N VAL A 193 -9.02 -11.36 -0.88
CA VAL A 193 -9.04 -12.77 -0.44
C VAL A 193 -9.72 -12.90 0.92
N ALA A 194 -9.41 -12.02 1.88
CA ALA A 194 -10.06 -12.02 3.19
C ALA A 194 -11.57 -11.78 3.06
N ALA A 195 -11.99 -10.76 2.32
CA ALA A 195 -13.41 -10.46 2.10
C ALA A 195 -14.13 -11.60 1.33
N TRP A 196 -13.47 -12.19 0.33
CA TRP A 196 -13.97 -13.34 -0.41
C TRP A 196 -14.09 -14.57 0.49
N LEU A 197 -13.08 -14.85 1.32
CA LEU A 197 -13.08 -15.96 2.28
C LEU A 197 -14.24 -15.83 3.28
N VAL A 198 -14.39 -14.64 3.89
CA VAL A 198 -15.51 -14.35 4.80
C VAL A 198 -16.84 -14.62 4.11
N ARG A 199 -17.02 -14.13 2.89
CA ARG A 199 -18.23 -14.39 2.11
C ARG A 199 -18.41 -15.87 1.79
N ARG A 200 -17.35 -16.58 1.40
CA ARG A 200 -17.40 -18.02 1.08
C ARG A 200 -17.71 -18.86 2.29
N VAL A 201 -17.07 -18.58 3.42
CA VAL A 201 -17.35 -19.28 4.70
C VAL A 201 -18.81 -19.07 5.09
N PHE A 202 -19.32 -17.83 5.02
CA PHE A 202 -20.71 -17.52 5.30
C PHE A 202 -21.68 -18.32 4.40
N LEU A 203 -21.44 -18.34 3.09
CA LEU A 203 -22.28 -19.04 2.11
C LEU A 203 -22.19 -20.57 2.20
N LEU A 204 -21.05 -21.13 2.59
CA LEU A 204 -20.84 -22.56 2.77
C LEU A 204 -21.50 -23.07 4.06
N ILE A 205 -21.36 -22.34 5.18
CA ILE A 205 -21.89 -22.78 6.47
C ILE A 205 -23.43 -22.61 6.52
N GLN A 206 -23.97 -21.57 5.89
CA GLN A 206 -25.39 -21.25 5.93
C GLN A 206 -26.33 -22.43 5.56
N PRO A 207 -26.14 -23.19 4.45
CA PRO A 207 -27.02 -24.30 4.10
C PRO A 207 -26.83 -25.52 5.01
N HIS A 208 -25.62 -25.71 5.58
CA HIS A 208 -25.29 -26.86 6.43
C HIS A 208 -25.54 -26.63 7.92
N ALA A 209 -25.90 -25.40 8.30
CA ALA A 209 -26.08 -25.03 9.71
C ALA A 209 -27.07 -25.94 10.45
N THR A 210 -28.19 -26.33 9.83
CA THR A 210 -29.18 -27.25 10.43
C THR A 210 -28.63 -28.66 10.62
N ALA A 211 -27.88 -29.18 9.65
CA ALA A 211 -27.27 -30.51 9.75
C ALA A 211 -26.18 -30.55 10.84
N LEU A 212 -25.36 -29.49 10.94
CA LEU A 212 -24.36 -29.33 12.02
C LEU A 212 -25.00 -29.29 13.41
N VAL A 213 -26.12 -28.58 13.55
CA VAL A 213 -26.88 -28.56 14.82
C VAL A 213 -27.35 -29.95 15.18
N GLN A 214 -28.00 -30.65 14.25
CA GLN A 214 -28.53 -32.00 14.48
C GLN A 214 -27.42 -32.98 14.82
N ALA A 215 -26.27 -32.90 14.10
CA ALA A 215 -25.12 -33.72 14.42
C ALA A 215 -24.52 -33.43 15.80
N ALA A 216 -24.45 -32.15 16.21
CA ALA A 216 -23.96 -31.76 17.52
C ALA A 216 -24.91 -32.25 18.64
N PHE A 217 -26.21 -32.16 18.43
CA PHE A 217 -27.20 -32.68 19.40
C PHE A 217 -27.18 -34.21 19.49
N SER A 218 -27.06 -34.93 18.36
CA SER A 218 -26.97 -36.39 18.40
C SER A 218 -25.69 -36.84 19.10
N TRP A 219 -24.57 -36.15 18.86
CA TRP A 219 -23.30 -36.43 19.54
C TRP A 219 -23.36 -36.13 21.05
N SER A 220 -23.98 -35.00 21.46
CA SER A 220 -24.09 -34.61 22.88
C SER A 220 -24.96 -35.57 23.70
N ARG A 221 -25.96 -36.23 23.10
CA ARG A 221 -26.76 -37.26 23.75
C ARG A 221 -25.92 -38.47 24.13
N LEU A 222 -24.83 -38.74 23.42
CA LEU A 222 -23.89 -39.82 23.73
C LEU A 222 -22.83 -39.45 24.78
N HIS A 223 -22.67 -38.12 25.04
CA HIS A 223 -21.68 -37.57 25.94
C HIS A 223 -22.30 -36.62 26.97
N PRO A 224 -22.70 -37.10 28.15
CA PRO A 224 -23.46 -36.32 29.16
C PRO A 224 -22.80 -35.00 29.57
N TRP A 225 -21.45 -34.98 29.67
CA TRP A 225 -20.67 -33.77 29.99
C TRP A 225 -20.78 -32.68 28.91
N ALA A 226 -21.04 -33.04 27.66
CA ALA A 226 -21.19 -32.12 26.57
C ALA A 226 -22.64 -31.61 26.40
N GLY A 227 -23.61 -32.23 27.02
CA GLY A 227 -25.05 -31.91 26.90
C GLY A 227 -25.37 -30.47 27.33
N GLU A 228 -24.83 -30.02 28.45
CA GLU A 228 -25.01 -28.65 28.95
C GLU A 228 -24.32 -27.61 28.03
N ILE A 229 -23.13 -27.92 27.57
CA ILE A 229 -22.40 -27.06 26.67
C ILE A 229 -23.11 -26.94 25.31
N THR A 230 -23.61 -28.07 24.79
CA THR A 230 -24.33 -28.09 23.51
C THR A 230 -25.65 -27.36 23.61
N ALA A 231 -26.41 -27.54 24.72
CA ALA A 231 -27.62 -26.79 25.00
C ALA A 231 -27.36 -25.28 25.23
N ALA A 232 -26.21 -24.96 25.77
CA ALA A 232 -25.75 -23.56 25.88
C ALA A 232 -25.37 -22.91 24.57
N LEU A 233 -24.81 -23.66 23.61
CA LEU A 233 -24.33 -23.13 22.33
C LEU A 233 -25.43 -23.15 21.24
N SER A 234 -26.39 -24.06 21.28
CA SER A 234 -27.41 -24.22 20.24
C SER A 234 -28.76 -24.60 20.83
N ASP A 235 -29.78 -23.75 20.64
CA ASP A 235 -31.17 -24.03 20.98
C ASP A 235 -31.97 -24.27 19.69
N PRO A 236 -32.44 -25.52 19.41
CA PRO A 236 -33.16 -25.83 18.19
C PRO A 236 -34.50 -25.10 18.05
N ASN A 237 -35.10 -24.69 19.14
CA ASN A 237 -36.40 -24.01 19.17
C ASN A 237 -36.28 -22.49 19.08
N HIS A 238 -35.04 -21.96 19.11
CA HIS A 238 -34.83 -20.52 19.00
C HIS A 238 -35.00 -20.03 17.54
N PRO A 239 -35.69 -18.89 17.31
CA PRO A 239 -35.91 -18.34 15.95
C PRO A 239 -34.62 -18.16 15.13
N GLU A 240 -33.50 -17.94 15.82
CA GLU A 240 -32.18 -17.74 15.21
C GLU A 240 -31.25 -18.98 15.33
N ALA A 241 -31.82 -20.20 15.52
CA ALA A 241 -31.04 -21.43 15.73
C ALA A 241 -29.95 -21.67 14.70
N LYS A 242 -30.24 -21.37 13.41
CA LYS A 242 -29.25 -21.45 12.32
C LYS A 242 -28.06 -20.49 12.53
N GLY A 243 -28.33 -19.27 12.98
CA GLY A 243 -27.30 -18.28 13.28
C GLY A 243 -26.41 -18.69 14.46
N LEU A 244 -27.04 -19.17 15.53
CA LEU A 244 -26.34 -19.66 16.74
C LEU A 244 -25.40 -20.84 16.40
N SER A 245 -25.81 -21.72 15.51
CA SER A 245 -25.00 -22.89 15.12
C SER A 245 -23.79 -22.50 14.27
N ILE A 246 -23.96 -21.52 13.40
CA ILE A 246 -22.82 -20.93 12.66
C ILE A 246 -21.81 -20.33 13.64
N LEU A 247 -22.28 -19.56 14.61
CA LEU A 247 -21.42 -18.96 15.63
C LEU A 247 -20.72 -20.01 16.50
N ALA A 248 -21.42 -21.08 16.91
CA ALA A 248 -20.81 -22.18 17.65
C ALA A 248 -19.72 -22.90 16.84
N SER A 249 -19.96 -23.17 15.57
CA SER A 249 -18.97 -23.78 14.69
C SER A 249 -17.73 -22.85 14.50
N LEU A 250 -17.95 -21.55 14.34
CA LEU A 250 -16.88 -20.57 14.26
C LEU A 250 -16.09 -20.46 15.57
N LEU A 251 -16.77 -20.58 16.73
CA LEU A 251 -16.11 -20.58 18.03
C LEU A 251 -15.15 -21.77 18.17
N ILE A 252 -15.60 -22.97 17.82
CA ILE A 252 -14.77 -24.19 17.87
C ILE A 252 -13.57 -24.05 16.93
N LEU A 253 -13.80 -23.61 15.70
CA LEU A 253 -12.74 -23.40 14.72
C LEU A 253 -11.74 -22.36 15.19
N ALA A 254 -12.21 -21.20 15.65
CA ALA A 254 -11.35 -20.11 16.12
C ALA A 254 -10.52 -20.53 17.35
N THR A 255 -11.14 -21.30 18.29
CA THR A 255 -10.42 -21.83 19.45
C THR A 255 -9.34 -22.84 19.04
N GLY A 256 -9.65 -23.74 18.11
CA GLY A 256 -8.67 -24.69 17.57
C GLY A 256 -7.50 -23.99 16.87
N LEU A 257 -7.80 -22.99 16.04
CA LEU A 257 -6.78 -22.20 15.36
C LEU A 257 -5.92 -21.38 16.34
N PHE A 258 -6.55 -20.76 17.35
CA PHE A 258 -5.82 -20.04 18.39
C PHE A 258 -4.87 -20.96 19.14
N SER A 259 -5.36 -22.16 19.55
CA SER A 259 -4.54 -23.17 20.23
C SER A 259 -3.36 -23.61 19.37
N LEU A 260 -3.58 -23.79 18.07
CA LEU A 260 -2.53 -24.19 17.13
C LEU A 260 -1.46 -23.08 16.97
N VAL A 261 -1.88 -21.82 16.85
CA VAL A 261 -0.93 -20.68 16.82
C VAL A 261 -0.17 -20.59 18.13
N LEU A 262 -0.84 -20.71 19.27
CA LEU A 262 -0.22 -20.65 20.59
C LEU A 262 0.82 -21.78 20.79
N LEU A 263 0.48 -23.00 20.39
CA LEU A 263 1.43 -24.12 20.41
C LEU A 263 2.65 -23.88 19.50
N GLY A 264 2.43 -23.30 18.32
CA GLY A 264 3.52 -22.90 17.41
C GLY A 264 4.45 -21.84 18.00
N VAL A 265 3.88 -20.84 18.69
CA VAL A 265 4.64 -19.79 19.38
C VAL A 265 5.46 -20.36 20.54
N LEU A 266 4.87 -21.25 21.35
CA LEU A 266 5.55 -21.88 22.49
C LEU A 266 6.58 -22.95 22.05
N GLY A 267 6.35 -23.61 20.92
CA GLY A 267 7.20 -24.68 20.39
C GLY A 267 8.47 -24.22 19.66
N GLY A 268 8.57 -22.96 19.29
CA GLY A 268 9.82 -22.29 18.86
C GLY A 268 10.44 -22.72 17.53
N THR A 269 9.72 -23.45 16.64
CA THR A 269 10.32 -23.98 15.40
C THR A 269 9.75 -23.32 14.11
N GLY A 270 9.15 -24.07 13.21
CA GLY A 270 8.76 -23.61 11.86
C GLY A 270 7.96 -22.29 11.78
N LEU A 271 7.26 -21.89 12.84
CA LEU A 271 6.53 -20.60 12.86
C LEU A 271 7.50 -19.42 13.00
N ALA A 272 8.61 -19.58 13.74
CA ALA A 272 9.63 -18.54 13.89
C ALA A 272 10.38 -18.27 12.56
N GLU A 273 10.62 -19.30 11.76
CA GLU A 273 11.20 -19.13 10.42
C GLU A 273 10.27 -18.35 9.50
N LEU A 274 8.97 -18.68 9.54
CA LEU A 274 7.95 -17.97 8.79
C LEU A 274 7.81 -16.50 9.24
N ASP A 275 7.84 -16.26 10.57
CA ASP A 275 7.83 -14.91 11.15
C ASP A 275 8.99 -14.06 10.61
N ASN A 276 10.20 -14.61 10.60
CA ASN A 276 11.38 -13.93 10.08
C ASN A 276 11.30 -13.69 8.55
N ALA A 277 10.88 -14.70 7.78
CA ALA A 277 10.73 -14.56 6.33
C ALA A 277 9.72 -13.48 5.95
N VAL A 278 8.57 -13.44 6.64
CA VAL A 278 7.53 -12.42 6.42
C VAL A 278 8.03 -11.04 6.85
N LEU A 279 8.72 -10.93 7.99
CA LEU A 279 9.31 -9.67 8.44
C LEU A 279 10.30 -9.12 7.40
N GLN A 280 11.26 -9.92 6.94
CA GLN A 280 12.24 -9.51 5.93
C GLN A 280 11.55 -9.11 4.61
N GLY A 281 10.55 -9.88 4.19
CA GLY A 281 9.78 -9.57 2.99
C GLY A 281 9.11 -8.19 3.07
N PHE A 282 8.46 -7.86 4.19
CA PHE A 282 7.85 -6.54 4.37
C PHE A 282 8.87 -5.42 4.54
N GLN A 283 9.97 -5.66 5.26
CA GLN A 283 11.03 -4.64 5.40
C GLN A 283 11.64 -4.26 4.04
N SER A 284 11.78 -5.22 3.11
CA SER A 284 12.27 -4.94 1.75
C SER A 284 11.33 -4.06 0.92
N LEU A 285 10.05 -3.99 1.28
CA LEU A 285 9.03 -3.18 0.60
C LEU A 285 8.89 -1.76 1.20
N ARG A 286 9.60 -1.45 2.29
CA ARG A 286 9.48 -0.15 2.96
C ARG A 286 9.94 0.99 2.07
N THR A 287 9.11 2.04 2.04
CA THR A 287 9.40 3.33 1.42
C THR A 287 8.74 4.43 2.26
N PRO A 288 9.27 5.65 2.34
CA PRO A 288 8.68 6.73 3.14
C PRO A 288 7.23 7.05 2.77
N TRP A 289 6.87 6.96 1.50
CA TRP A 289 5.49 7.17 1.04
C TRP A 289 4.56 6.07 1.57
N ALA A 290 5.00 4.82 1.50
CA ALA A 290 4.26 3.69 2.02
C ALA A 290 4.23 3.70 3.55
N ASP A 291 5.30 4.16 4.22
CA ASP A 291 5.35 4.32 5.68
C ASP A 291 4.24 5.27 6.14
N GLY A 292 4.13 6.46 5.55
CA GLY A 292 3.07 7.42 5.87
C GLY A 292 1.66 6.87 5.65
N PHE A 293 1.45 6.11 4.55
CA PHE A 293 0.18 5.45 4.29
C PHE A 293 -0.11 4.33 5.31
N MET A 294 0.86 3.47 5.61
CA MET A 294 0.70 2.36 6.56
C MET A 294 0.51 2.84 8.00
N ILE A 295 1.13 3.97 8.37
CA ILE A 295 0.87 4.67 9.63
C ILE A 295 -0.59 5.13 9.68
N SER A 296 -1.10 5.73 8.61
CA SER A 296 -2.52 6.12 8.55
C SER A 296 -3.46 4.91 8.65
N VAL A 297 -3.13 3.79 8.02
CA VAL A 297 -3.91 2.54 8.14
C VAL A 297 -3.89 1.99 9.57
N THR A 298 -2.73 2.00 10.25
CA THR A 298 -2.63 1.49 11.63
C THR A 298 -3.42 2.33 12.62
N TRP A 299 -3.63 3.64 12.37
CA TRP A 299 -4.47 4.51 13.21
C TRP A 299 -5.92 4.05 13.32
N LEU A 300 -6.46 3.32 12.35
CA LEU A 300 -7.81 2.74 12.45
C LEU A 300 -8.00 1.88 13.70
N ALA A 301 -6.91 1.33 14.25
CA ALA A 301 -6.92 0.56 15.48
C ALA A 301 -5.93 1.11 16.55
N ASP A 302 -5.51 2.37 16.42
CA ASP A 302 -4.81 3.06 17.50
C ASP A 302 -5.76 3.28 18.67
N ILE A 303 -5.24 3.21 19.90
CA ILE A 303 -6.05 3.32 21.11
C ILE A 303 -6.78 4.67 21.20
N ARG A 304 -6.21 5.75 20.68
CA ARG A 304 -6.81 7.10 20.68
C ARG A 304 -8.05 7.14 19.79
N VAL A 305 -7.92 6.66 18.54
CA VAL A 305 -9.05 6.53 17.60
C VAL A 305 -10.08 5.53 18.15
N GLY A 306 -9.60 4.41 18.71
CA GLY A 306 -10.43 3.40 19.34
C GLY A 306 -11.27 3.96 20.50
N LEU A 307 -10.68 4.78 21.38
CA LEU A 307 -11.40 5.40 22.51
C LEU A 307 -12.52 6.33 22.03
N VAL A 308 -12.29 7.12 20.96
CA VAL A 308 -13.35 7.97 20.39
C VAL A 308 -14.50 7.12 19.88
N LEU A 309 -14.20 6.03 19.14
CA LEU A 309 -15.23 5.14 18.62
C LEU A 309 -15.95 4.37 19.75
N ILE A 310 -15.20 3.84 20.71
CA ILE A 310 -15.76 3.11 21.88
C ILE A 310 -16.74 3.99 22.63
N THR A 311 -16.31 5.19 23.01
CA THR A 311 -17.11 6.12 23.80
C THR A 311 -18.29 6.65 23.00
N GLY A 312 -18.10 7.05 21.76
CA GLY A 312 -19.17 7.58 20.91
C GLY A 312 -20.27 6.55 20.61
N ILE A 313 -19.91 5.30 20.33
CA ILE A 313 -20.88 4.21 20.13
C ILE A 313 -21.56 3.83 21.44
N LEU A 314 -20.85 3.85 22.58
CA LEU A 314 -21.45 3.64 23.89
C LEU A 314 -22.50 4.71 24.19
N VAL A 315 -22.18 5.99 23.99
CA VAL A 315 -23.12 7.12 24.18
C VAL A 315 -24.33 6.95 23.25
N TYR A 316 -24.11 6.57 21.99
CA TYR A 316 -25.18 6.28 21.04
C TYR A 316 -26.15 5.22 21.59
N PHE A 317 -25.66 4.07 22.07
CA PHE A 317 -26.52 3.02 22.62
C PHE A 317 -27.27 3.45 23.89
N LEU A 318 -26.62 4.18 24.79
CA LEU A 318 -27.24 4.69 26.01
C LEU A 318 -28.32 5.73 25.69
N TRP A 319 -28.07 6.64 24.76
CA TRP A 319 -29.02 7.62 24.27
C TRP A 319 -30.27 6.97 23.63
N ARG A 320 -30.07 5.88 22.89
CA ARG A 320 -31.13 5.10 22.28
C ARG A 320 -31.87 4.17 23.25
N GLY A 321 -31.44 4.07 24.51
CA GLY A 321 -32.01 3.17 25.50
C GLY A 321 -31.61 1.70 25.39
N HIS A 322 -30.61 1.38 24.51
CA HIS A 322 -30.14 0.01 24.26
C HIS A 322 -29.08 -0.43 25.28
N ARG A 323 -29.43 -0.38 26.61
CA ARG A 323 -28.49 -0.65 27.72
C ARG A 323 -27.83 -2.03 27.63
N ARG A 324 -28.55 -3.06 27.20
CA ARG A 324 -27.96 -4.42 27.05
C ARG A 324 -26.92 -4.47 25.94
N THR A 325 -27.19 -3.86 24.80
CA THR A 325 -26.21 -3.74 23.70
C THR A 325 -24.98 -2.96 24.15
N ALA A 326 -25.16 -1.88 24.92
CA ALA A 326 -24.07 -1.11 25.53
C ALA A 326 -23.18 -1.96 26.44
N LEU A 327 -23.77 -2.85 27.26
CA LEU A 327 -23.02 -3.77 28.12
C LEU A 327 -22.22 -4.79 27.31
N TYR A 328 -22.77 -5.36 26.24
CA TYR A 328 -22.04 -6.26 25.36
C TYR A 328 -20.90 -5.54 24.64
N TRP A 329 -21.13 -4.28 24.20
CA TRP A 329 -20.11 -3.44 23.62
C TRP A 329 -18.94 -3.19 24.58
N LEU A 330 -19.24 -2.82 25.83
CA LEU A 330 -18.23 -2.64 26.88
C LEU A 330 -17.49 -3.94 27.21
N SER A 331 -18.18 -5.07 27.24
CA SER A 331 -17.57 -6.38 27.50
C SER A 331 -16.55 -6.76 26.41
N ALA A 332 -16.85 -6.43 25.13
CA ALA A 332 -15.88 -6.63 24.05
C ALA A 332 -14.60 -5.82 24.30
N MET A 333 -14.75 -4.57 24.73
CA MET A 333 -13.62 -3.66 24.97
C MET A 333 -12.87 -4.00 26.28
N ALA A 334 -13.57 -4.42 27.32
CA ALA A 334 -12.95 -4.88 28.57
C ALA A 334 -12.03 -6.10 28.32
N PHE A 335 -12.45 -7.03 27.46
CA PHE A 335 -11.62 -8.16 27.06
C PHE A 335 -10.34 -7.73 26.35
N TYR A 336 -10.39 -6.69 25.52
CA TYR A 336 -9.18 -6.14 24.88
C TYR A 336 -8.14 -5.72 25.95
N LEU A 337 -8.58 -4.98 26.96
CA LEU A 337 -7.69 -4.49 28.00
C LEU A 337 -7.12 -5.63 28.85
N VAL A 338 -8.00 -6.47 29.39
CA VAL A 338 -7.62 -7.54 30.33
C VAL A 338 -6.93 -8.69 29.62
N GLY A 339 -7.49 -9.19 28.52
CA GLY A 339 -6.97 -10.35 27.79
C GLY A 339 -5.62 -10.07 27.11
N SER A 340 -5.49 -8.87 26.51
CA SER A 340 -4.20 -8.48 25.89
C SER A 340 -3.11 -8.30 26.96
N ALA A 341 -3.41 -7.61 28.06
CA ALA A 341 -2.43 -7.40 29.13
C ALA A 341 -2.02 -8.71 29.79
N PHE A 342 -2.98 -9.58 30.07
CA PHE A 342 -2.74 -10.89 30.68
C PHE A 342 -1.82 -11.78 29.81
N LEU A 343 -2.14 -11.90 28.51
CA LEU A 343 -1.34 -12.74 27.62
C LEU A 343 0.06 -12.16 27.38
N LYS A 344 0.20 -10.85 27.30
CA LYS A 344 1.52 -10.20 27.20
C LYS A 344 2.37 -10.47 28.42
N TRP A 345 1.78 -10.35 29.60
CA TRP A 345 2.47 -10.65 30.86
C TRP A 345 2.81 -12.14 31.00
N LEU A 346 1.93 -13.04 30.54
CA LEU A 346 2.13 -14.50 30.69
C LEU A 346 3.20 -15.04 29.73
N LEU A 347 3.24 -14.54 28.49
CA LEU A 347 4.03 -15.15 27.41
C LEU A 347 5.36 -14.45 27.17
N GLU A 348 5.49 -13.17 27.50
CA GLU A 348 6.71 -12.36 27.43
C GLU A 348 7.46 -12.42 26.09
N ILE A 349 6.74 -12.56 24.96
CA ILE A 349 7.34 -12.67 23.61
C ILE A 349 7.98 -11.35 23.20
N PRO A 350 9.28 -11.32 22.82
CA PRO A 350 9.95 -10.11 22.38
C PRO A 350 9.45 -9.62 21.03
N ARG A 351 9.56 -8.30 20.78
CA ARG A 351 9.21 -7.69 19.48
C ARG A 351 10.35 -7.81 18.48
N PRO A 352 10.05 -7.68 17.16
CA PRO A 352 11.08 -7.47 16.15
C PRO A 352 11.89 -6.20 16.43
N GLU A 353 13.22 -6.27 16.34
CA GLU A 353 14.13 -5.14 16.59
C GLU A 353 14.43 -4.34 15.32
N VAL A 354 13.38 -3.85 14.63
CA VAL A 354 13.52 -3.17 13.33
C VAL A 354 13.01 -1.72 13.32
N VAL A 355 12.51 -1.22 14.45
CA VAL A 355 12.05 0.17 14.60
C VAL A 355 12.86 0.93 15.63
N ALA A 356 13.07 2.24 15.40
CA ALA A 356 13.93 3.08 16.24
C ALA A 356 13.40 3.23 17.67
N LEU A 357 12.10 3.47 17.83
CA LEU A 357 11.45 3.63 19.12
C LEU A 357 10.60 2.40 19.45
N GLN A 358 11.19 1.41 20.06
CA GLN A 358 10.46 0.20 20.43
C GLN A 358 9.47 0.46 21.57
N PRO A 359 8.21 -0.02 21.45
CA PRO A 359 7.29 -0.02 22.57
C PRO A 359 7.82 -0.87 23.72
N GLN A 360 7.80 -0.34 24.95
CA GLN A 360 8.20 -1.07 26.16
C GLN A 360 7.16 -2.14 26.57
N SER A 361 6.69 -2.95 25.63
CA SER A 361 5.70 -3.98 25.89
C SER A 361 5.95 -5.20 25.01
N TYR A 362 5.61 -6.38 25.53
CA TYR A 362 5.71 -7.64 24.81
C TYR A 362 4.89 -7.67 23.52
N SER A 363 5.25 -8.56 22.60
CA SER A 363 4.72 -8.60 21.25
C SER A 363 3.36 -9.28 21.16
N PHE A 364 3.23 -10.47 21.76
CA PHE A 364 2.02 -11.31 21.62
C PHE A 364 0.97 -11.04 22.70
N PRO A 365 -0.31 -10.89 22.36
CA PRO A 365 -0.84 -10.69 21.02
C PRO A 365 -0.69 -9.22 20.53
N SER A 366 -0.86 -8.98 19.23
CA SER A 366 -0.86 -7.63 18.64
C SER A 366 -2.07 -6.81 19.13
N GLY A 367 -1.81 -5.75 19.89
CA GLY A 367 -2.88 -4.91 20.44
C GLY A 367 -3.75 -4.24 19.36
N HIS A 368 -3.15 -3.65 18.33
CA HIS A 368 -3.89 -3.02 17.22
C HIS A 368 -4.76 -4.04 16.48
N THR A 369 -4.20 -5.20 16.16
CA THR A 369 -4.96 -6.24 15.46
C THR A 369 -6.11 -6.75 16.33
N LEU A 370 -5.88 -7.05 17.60
CA LEU A 370 -6.93 -7.50 18.51
C LEU A 370 -8.02 -6.44 18.68
N LEU A 371 -7.64 -5.17 18.88
CA LEU A 371 -8.59 -4.06 18.99
C LEU A 371 -9.43 -3.93 17.71
N SER A 372 -8.82 -4.04 16.53
CA SER A 372 -9.54 -3.97 15.24
C SER A 372 -10.58 -5.09 15.10
N VAL A 373 -10.21 -6.32 15.49
CA VAL A 373 -11.16 -7.46 15.49
C VAL A 373 -12.33 -7.18 16.40
N LEU A 374 -12.09 -6.74 17.64
CA LEU A 374 -13.13 -6.51 18.62
C LEU A 374 -14.03 -5.32 18.26
N LEU A 375 -13.47 -4.20 17.82
CA LEU A 375 -14.21 -3.01 17.43
C LEU A 375 -15.07 -3.25 16.18
N TYR A 376 -14.38 -3.49 15.06
CA TYR A 376 -15.07 -3.58 13.76
C TYR A 376 -15.81 -4.90 13.60
N GLY A 377 -15.28 -5.99 14.16
CA GLY A 377 -15.95 -7.30 14.13
C GLY A 377 -17.24 -7.30 14.91
N PHE A 378 -17.28 -6.77 16.15
CA PHE A 378 -18.51 -6.74 16.93
C PHE A 378 -19.53 -5.72 16.40
N LEU A 379 -19.06 -4.57 15.87
CA LEU A 379 -19.93 -3.62 15.17
C LEU A 379 -20.58 -4.29 13.94
N ALA A 380 -19.80 -5.09 13.19
CA ALA A 380 -20.32 -5.85 12.06
C ALA A 380 -21.39 -6.87 12.48
N VAL A 381 -21.25 -7.53 13.62
CA VAL A 381 -22.27 -8.43 14.19
C VAL A 381 -23.59 -7.67 14.44
N ILE A 382 -23.52 -6.51 15.09
CA ILE A 382 -24.70 -5.69 15.40
C ILE A 382 -25.39 -5.24 14.10
N VAL A 383 -24.65 -4.71 13.15
CA VAL A 383 -25.18 -4.22 11.86
C VAL A 383 -25.71 -5.37 11.01
N ALA A 384 -24.98 -6.48 10.90
CA ALA A 384 -25.39 -7.63 10.08
C ALA A 384 -26.72 -8.23 10.56
N ARG A 385 -26.96 -8.28 11.88
CA ARG A 385 -28.19 -8.79 12.45
C ARG A 385 -29.42 -7.99 12.01
N ALA A 386 -29.28 -6.71 11.78
CA ALA A 386 -30.35 -5.81 11.31
C ALA A 386 -30.60 -5.90 9.79
N LEU A 387 -29.73 -6.57 9.03
CA LEU A 387 -29.82 -6.67 7.59
C LEU A 387 -30.56 -7.94 7.12
N PRO A 388 -31.22 -7.88 5.94
CA PRO A 388 -31.72 -9.09 5.28
C PRO A 388 -30.60 -10.12 5.07
N LEU A 389 -30.93 -11.41 5.17
CA LEU A 389 -29.96 -12.52 5.14
C LEU A 389 -28.96 -12.44 3.95
N ARG A 390 -29.48 -12.03 2.77
CA ARG A 390 -28.67 -11.88 1.54
C ARG A 390 -27.56 -10.81 1.63
N TRP A 391 -27.67 -9.85 2.58
CA TRP A 391 -26.72 -8.75 2.74
C TRP A 391 -25.88 -8.85 4.02
N ARG A 392 -26.12 -9.82 4.90
CA ARG A 392 -25.40 -9.97 6.18
C ARG A 392 -23.89 -10.20 6.02
N TRP A 393 -23.47 -10.74 4.90
CA TRP A 393 -22.05 -10.93 4.59
C TRP A 393 -21.28 -9.61 4.41
N ALA A 394 -21.95 -8.53 3.98
CA ALA A 394 -21.29 -7.28 3.63
C ALA A 394 -20.62 -6.57 4.82
N PRO A 395 -21.26 -6.37 6.00
CA PRO A 395 -20.58 -5.83 7.17
C PRO A 395 -19.38 -6.68 7.63
N TYR A 396 -19.51 -8.01 7.59
CA TYR A 396 -18.40 -8.90 7.94
C TYR A 396 -17.22 -8.79 6.96
N SER A 397 -17.50 -8.69 5.67
CA SER A 397 -16.46 -8.51 4.65
C SER A 397 -15.76 -7.16 4.79
N LEU A 398 -16.51 -6.10 5.10
CA LEU A 398 -15.93 -4.77 5.37
C LEU A 398 -15.04 -4.80 6.62
N ALA A 399 -15.53 -5.38 7.73
CA ALA A 399 -14.75 -5.53 8.94
C ALA A 399 -13.49 -6.38 8.69
N GLY A 400 -13.62 -7.50 7.98
CA GLY A 400 -12.50 -8.35 7.58
C GLY A 400 -11.46 -7.60 6.77
N GLY A 401 -11.88 -6.75 5.82
CA GLY A 401 -11.00 -5.88 5.05
C GLY A 401 -10.22 -4.89 5.92
N ILE A 402 -10.90 -4.20 6.85
CA ILE A 402 -10.26 -3.26 7.78
C ILE A 402 -9.26 -3.99 8.70
N ILE A 403 -9.66 -5.12 9.29
CA ILE A 403 -8.81 -5.94 10.15
C ILE A 403 -7.56 -6.39 9.40
N THR A 404 -7.72 -6.87 8.16
CA THR A 404 -6.60 -7.30 7.31
C THR A 404 -5.68 -6.12 6.97
N ALA A 405 -6.22 -4.96 6.64
CA ALA A 405 -5.42 -3.77 6.37
C ALA A 405 -4.59 -3.35 7.60
N VAL A 406 -5.21 -3.31 8.79
CA VAL A 406 -4.50 -3.02 10.05
C VAL A 406 -3.44 -4.10 10.32
N ALA A 407 -3.76 -5.38 10.17
CA ALA A 407 -2.82 -6.48 10.36
C ALA A 407 -1.58 -6.34 9.45
N LEU A 408 -1.81 -6.09 8.16
CA LEU A 408 -0.73 -5.87 7.18
C LEU A 408 0.11 -4.63 7.54
N SER A 409 -0.50 -3.55 8.02
CA SER A 409 0.25 -2.37 8.45
C SER A 409 1.19 -2.67 9.61
N ARG A 410 0.82 -3.56 10.55
CA ARG A 410 1.68 -3.96 11.68
C ARG A 410 2.87 -4.81 11.25
N LEU A 411 2.67 -5.70 10.26
CA LEU A 411 3.74 -6.49 9.65
C LEU A 411 4.70 -5.59 8.86
N TYR A 412 4.14 -4.70 8.04
CA TYR A 412 4.91 -3.77 7.23
C TYR A 412 5.77 -2.84 8.09
N LEU A 413 5.21 -2.25 9.14
CA LEU A 413 5.93 -1.39 10.08
C LEU A 413 6.94 -2.16 10.96
N GLY A 414 6.93 -3.50 10.93
CA GLY A 414 7.89 -4.34 11.63
C GLY A 414 7.76 -4.34 13.16
N VAL A 415 6.58 -4.06 13.70
CA VAL A 415 6.36 -3.98 15.15
C VAL A 415 5.74 -5.22 15.77
N HIS A 416 5.37 -6.20 14.94
CA HIS A 416 4.79 -7.48 15.33
C HIS A 416 5.20 -8.61 14.38
N TRP A 417 5.24 -9.82 14.90
CA TRP A 417 5.40 -11.05 14.16
C TRP A 417 4.10 -11.47 13.46
N LEU A 418 4.18 -12.30 12.43
CA LEU A 418 2.98 -12.88 11.80
C LEU A 418 2.18 -13.70 12.81
N SER A 419 2.85 -14.44 13.67
CA SER A 419 2.26 -15.21 14.77
C SER A 419 1.44 -14.34 15.73
N ASP A 420 1.90 -13.11 16.07
CA ASP A 420 1.14 -12.16 16.90
C ASP A 420 -0.18 -11.75 16.22
N ILE A 421 -0.13 -11.56 14.91
CA ILE A 421 -1.30 -11.17 14.10
C ILE A 421 -2.32 -12.31 14.05
N LEU A 422 -1.87 -13.53 13.74
CA LEU A 422 -2.72 -14.71 13.68
C LEU A 422 -3.33 -15.03 15.06
N GLY A 423 -2.52 -14.93 16.12
CA GLY A 423 -2.99 -15.08 17.49
C GLY A 423 -4.06 -14.05 17.87
N SER A 424 -3.87 -12.79 17.47
CA SER A 424 -4.84 -11.71 17.74
C SER A 424 -6.15 -11.90 17.00
N ILE A 425 -6.10 -12.28 15.72
CA ILE A 425 -7.31 -12.51 14.91
C ILE A 425 -8.10 -13.69 15.50
N THR A 426 -7.43 -14.81 15.76
CA THR A 426 -8.10 -16.02 16.25
C THR A 426 -8.65 -15.83 17.68
N LEU A 427 -7.89 -15.20 18.58
CA LEU A 427 -8.34 -14.84 19.93
C LEU A 427 -9.53 -13.88 19.90
N GLY A 428 -9.46 -12.84 19.09
CA GLY A 428 -10.56 -11.89 18.90
C GLY A 428 -11.82 -12.56 18.35
N LEU A 429 -11.67 -13.49 17.40
CA LEU A 429 -12.79 -14.28 16.89
C LEU A 429 -13.40 -15.18 17.97
N VAL A 430 -12.60 -15.82 18.81
CA VAL A 430 -13.10 -16.60 19.96
C VAL A 430 -14.00 -15.73 20.83
N TRP A 431 -13.53 -14.53 21.19
CA TRP A 431 -14.32 -13.64 22.06
C TRP A 431 -15.57 -13.10 21.39
N ILE A 432 -15.44 -12.61 20.14
CA ILE A 432 -16.60 -12.07 19.40
C ILE A 432 -17.67 -13.14 19.18
N THR A 433 -17.30 -14.36 18.81
CA THR A 433 -18.28 -15.42 18.61
C THR A 433 -18.98 -15.81 19.90
N THR A 434 -18.25 -15.86 21.02
CA THR A 434 -18.82 -16.06 22.36
C THR A 434 -19.84 -14.97 22.72
N LEU A 435 -19.43 -13.70 22.58
CA LEU A 435 -20.33 -12.57 22.84
C LEU A 435 -21.51 -12.54 21.89
N SER A 436 -21.30 -12.91 20.60
CA SER A 436 -22.36 -12.92 19.60
C SER A 436 -23.44 -13.94 19.94
N ILE A 437 -23.07 -15.13 20.43
CA ILE A 437 -24.01 -16.14 20.88
C ILE A 437 -24.89 -15.56 22.03
N ALA A 438 -24.27 -14.97 23.04
CA ALA A 438 -24.98 -14.34 24.14
C ALA A 438 -25.83 -13.14 23.70
N TYR A 439 -25.29 -12.30 22.79
CA TYR A 439 -25.97 -11.13 22.24
C TYR A 439 -27.24 -11.53 21.46
N HIS A 440 -27.18 -12.56 20.61
CA HIS A 440 -28.35 -13.03 19.86
C HIS A 440 -29.45 -13.58 20.76
N ARG A 441 -29.10 -14.19 21.89
CA ARG A 441 -30.07 -14.75 22.83
C ARG A 441 -30.77 -13.72 23.72
N HIS A 442 -30.08 -12.62 24.06
CA HIS A 442 -30.55 -11.74 25.16
C HIS A 442 -30.87 -10.31 24.72
N THR A 443 -30.71 -9.98 23.42
CA THR A 443 -30.95 -8.62 22.91
C THR A 443 -31.95 -8.60 21.75
N GLN A 444 -32.61 -7.46 21.58
CA GLN A 444 -33.43 -7.19 20.39
C GLN A 444 -32.57 -6.71 19.23
N VAL A 445 -33.08 -6.83 18.00
CA VAL A 445 -32.41 -6.36 16.79
C VAL A 445 -32.34 -4.85 16.78
N GLU A 446 -31.15 -4.30 16.49
CA GLU A 446 -30.96 -2.85 16.31
C GLU A 446 -31.64 -2.38 15.01
N THR A 447 -32.73 -1.62 15.14
CA THR A 447 -33.52 -1.17 13.99
C THR A 447 -32.91 0.02 13.25
N HIS A 448 -32.01 0.76 13.90
CA HIS A 448 -31.41 2.00 13.39
C HIS A 448 -29.97 1.79 12.88
N TRP A 449 -29.68 0.67 12.23
CA TRP A 449 -28.34 0.31 11.76
C TRP A 449 -27.70 1.36 10.85
N ARG A 450 -28.49 2.12 10.05
CA ARG A 450 -27.98 3.17 9.17
C ARG A 450 -27.39 4.34 9.97
N SER A 451 -28.11 4.81 11.00
CA SER A 451 -27.59 5.88 11.87
C SER A 451 -26.39 5.41 12.70
N LEU A 452 -26.40 4.18 13.19
CA LEU A 452 -25.26 3.58 13.87
C LEU A 452 -24.00 3.55 12.96
N SER A 453 -24.16 3.06 11.74
CA SER A 453 -23.06 3.00 10.78
C SER A 453 -22.56 4.39 10.41
N LEU A 454 -23.44 5.36 10.17
CA LEU A 454 -23.06 6.74 9.90
C LEU A 454 -22.32 7.36 11.08
N THR A 455 -22.81 7.17 12.30
CA THR A 455 -22.13 7.64 13.52
C THR A 455 -20.74 7.04 13.64
N ALA A 456 -20.58 5.74 13.41
CA ALA A 456 -19.27 5.08 13.43
C ALA A 456 -18.30 5.67 12.38
N VAL A 457 -18.77 5.87 11.15
CA VAL A 457 -17.96 6.47 10.07
C VAL A 457 -17.52 7.90 10.43
N LEU A 458 -18.45 8.72 10.94
CA LEU A 458 -18.13 10.11 11.31
C LEU A 458 -17.12 10.18 12.48
N LEU A 459 -17.29 9.31 13.49
CA LEU A 459 -16.37 9.24 14.63
C LEU A 459 -14.97 8.81 14.20
N VAL A 460 -14.86 7.75 13.39
CA VAL A 460 -13.56 7.27 12.88
C VAL A 460 -12.92 8.34 12.01
N SER A 461 -13.65 8.92 11.05
CA SER A 461 -13.10 9.95 10.16
C SER A 461 -12.62 11.19 10.92
N GLY A 462 -13.41 11.69 11.88
CA GLY A 462 -13.03 12.82 12.72
C GLY A 462 -11.80 12.53 13.59
N ALA A 463 -11.75 11.34 14.21
CA ALA A 463 -10.61 10.92 15.01
C ALA A 463 -9.34 10.74 14.16
N MET A 464 -9.46 10.19 12.94
CA MET A 464 -8.35 10.04 11.99
C MET A 464 -7.78 11.40 11.56
N ILE A 465 -8.64 12.38 11.25
CA ILE A 465 -8.20 13.74 10.90
C ILE A 465 -7.48 14.40 12.09
N MET A 466 -7.98 14.22 13.30
CA MET A 466 -7.34 14.74 14.50
C MET A 466 -6.00 14.04 14.77
N GLN A 467 -5.93 12.73 14.61
CA GLN A 467 -4.71 11.94 14.75
C GLN A 467 -3.63 12.40 13.76
N ASP A 468 -4.00 12.60 12.50
CA ASP A 468 -3.10 13.07 11.45
C ASP A 468 -2.49 14.45 11.82
N ARG A 469 -3.32 15.40 12.27
CA ARG A 469 -2.86 16.75 12.61
C ARG A 469 -1.98 16.81 13.86
N LEU A 470 -2.21 15.95 14.84
CA LEU A 470 -1.56 16.04 16.14
C LEU A 470 -0.37 15.11 16.31
N TYR A 471 -0.36 13.96 15.61
CA TYR A 471 0.58 12.87 15.91
C TYR A 471 1.31 12.33 14.70
N ARG A 472 1.12 12.89 13.50
CA ARG A 472 1.75 12.37 12.28
C ARG A 472 3.27 12.32 12.39
N ASP A 473 3.90 13.41 12.79
CA ASP A 473 5.36 13.51 12.87
C ASP A 473 5.91 12.59 13.96
N VAL A 474 5.25 12.57 15.12
CA VAL A 474 5.62 11.68 16.23
C VAL A 474 5.52 10.20 15.84
N ASP A 475 4.49 9.84 15.10
CA ASP A 475 4.30 8.44 14.68
C ASP A 475 5.23 8.07 13.50
N LEU A 476 5.58 9.02 12.62
CA LEU A 476 6.64 8.82 11.60
C LEU A 476 7.98 8.52 12.26
N GLU A 477 8.36 9.28 13.29
CA GLU A 477 9.59 9.03 14.05
C GLU A 477 9.52 7.71 14.82
N ARG A 478 8.39 7.40 15.48
CA ARG A 478 8.16 6.15 16.23
C ARG A 478 8.36 4.90 15.39
N TYR A 479 7.88 4.91 14.17
CA TYR A 479 7.94 3.76 13.25
C TYR A 479 9.10 3.82 12.27
N ALA A 480 10.00 4.80 12.40
CA ALA A 480 11.21 4.87 11.59
C ALA A 480 12.02 3.56 11.71
N PRO A 481 12.66 3.07 10.63
CA PRO A 481 13.52 1.90 10.68
C PRO A 481 14.67 2.11 11.66
N PHE A 482 14.91 1.12 12.52
CA PHE A 482 16.09 1.12 13.38
C PHE A 482 17.35 0.84 12.55
N ARG A 483 18.35 1.71 12.73
CA ARG A 483 19.68 1.53 12.17
C ARG A 483 20.71 1.75 13.28
N PRO A 484 21.50 0.71 13.62
CA PRO A 484 22.51 0.86 14.64
C PRO A 484 23.54 1.90 14.20
N SER A 485 23.82 2.88 15.06
CA SER A 485 24.93 3.79 14.85
C SER A 485 26.21 3.18 15.38
N THR A 486 27.30 3.36 14.62
CA THR A 486 28.66 2.97 15.05
C THR A 486 29.43 4.20 15.49
N ARG A 487 30.50 3.99 16.25
CA ARG A 487 31.40 5.09 16.69
C ARG A 487 32.75 4.94 16.00
N MET A 488 33.31 6.07 15.57
CA MET A 488 34.63 6.16 14.94
C MET A 488 35.40 7.35 15.55
N HIS A 489 36.72 7.28 15.66
CA HIS A 489 37.51 8.47 16.05
C HIS A 489 37.59 9.46 14.90
N ALA A 490 37.51 10.76 15.21
CA ALA A 490 37.58 11.81 14.19
C ALA A 490 38.92 11.79 13.43
N SER A 491 40.03 11.51 14.10
CA SER A 491 41.33 11.32 13.45
C SER A 491 41.33 10.12 12.48
N GLN A 492 40.75 8.99 12.91
CA GLN A 492 40.62 7.79 12.07
C GLN A 492 39.76 8.06 10.82
N TRP A 493 38.67 8.83 10.98
CA TRP A 493 37.84 9.22 9.83
C TRP A 493 38.65 10.01 8.80
N ILE A 494 39.39 11.02 9.22
CA ILE A 494 40.18 11.88 8.32
C ILE A 494 41.33 11.09 7.65
N GLU A 495 41.99 10.18 8.36
CA GLU A 495 43.13 9.46 7.82
C GLU A 495 42.74 8.33 6.85
N THR A 496 41.84 7.47 7.26
CA THR A 496 41.52 6.23 6.52
C THR A 496 40.03 5.89 6.50
N GLY A 497 39.26 6.26 7.54
CA GLY A 497 37.89 5.85 7.76
C GLY A 497 36.93 6.33 6.67
N TRP A 498 37.18 7.50 6.07
CA TRP A 498 36.40 8.00 4.97
C TRP A 498 36.30 7.01 3.77
N LYS A 499 37.31 6.14 3.57
CA LYS A 499 37.34 5.10 2.52
C LYS A 499 36.37 3.96 2.76
N THR A 500 35.96 3.77 4.02
CA THR A 500 35.01 2.71 4.39
C THR A 500 33.57 3.10 4.07
N LEU A 501 33.31 4.39 3.86
CA LEU A 501 32.00 4.92 3.51
C LEU A 501 31.70 4.73 2.02
N PRO A 502 30.42 4.63 1.64
CA PRO A 502 30.04 4.45 0.25
C PRO A 502 30.55 5.58 -0.66
N GLY A 503 31.35 5.26 -1.64
CA GLY A 503 31.81 6.25 -2.66
C GLY A 503 30.76 6.51 -3.76
N LYS A 504 29.70 5.70 -3.85
CA LYS A 504 28.60 5.86 -4.78
C LYS A 504 27.27 5.64 -4.08
N ARG A 505 26.24 6.35 -4.52
CA ARG A 505 24.87 6.19 -4.06
C ARG A 505 24.36 4.78 -4.42
N LEU A 506 23.81 4.10 -3.44
CA LEU A 506 23.11 2.85 -3.64
C LEU A 506 21.62 3.15 -3.80
N ASP A 507 21.10 3.01 -5.00
CA ASP A 507 19.67 3.20 -5.25
C ASP A 507 18.83 2.05 -4.67
N SER A 508 17.51 2.17 -4.68
CA SER A 508 16.62 1.14 -4.16
C SER A 508 16.57 -0.15 -4.99
N ARG A 509 17.15 -0.16 -6.18
CA ARG A 509 17.35 -1.37 -7.02
C ARG A 509 18.67 -2.09 -6.68
N GLY A 510 19.48 -1.51 -5.80
CA GLY A 510 20.84 -2.01 -5.50
C GLY A 510 21.87 -1.60 -6.53
N ILE A 511 21.55 -0.66 -7.44
CA ILE A 511 22.49 -0.13 -8.43
C ILE A 511 23.34 0.95 -7.77
N LYS A 512 24.66 0.85 -7.93
CA LYS A 512 25.61 1.88 -7.51
C LYS A 512 25.77 2.88 -8.64
N ASP A 513 25.07 4.01 -8.54
CA ASP A 513 25.14 5.09 -9.51
C ASP A 513 25.92 6.30 -8.98
N HIS A 514 25.46 7.46 -9.06
CA HIS A 514 26.00 8.77 -8.74
C HIS A 514 27.07 8.82 -7.64
N PRO A 515 28.15 9.61 -7.77
CA PRO A 515 29.21 9.70 -6.78
C PRO A 515 28.71 10.34 -5.48
N MET A 516 29.13 9.79 -4.35
CA MET A 516 29.05 10.46 -3.03
C MET A 516 30.31 11.30 -2.87
N ASN A 517 30.19 12.61 -3.06
CA ASN A 517 31.34 13.51 -3.19
C ASN A 517 31.50 14.47 -2.02
N ILE A 518 30.73 14.31 -0.95
CA ILE A 518 30.83 15.07 0.30
C ILE A 518 30.65 14.16 1.51
N GLN A 519 31.44 14.37 2.54
CA GLN A 519 31.24 13.86 3.90
C GLN A 519 31.32 15.04 4.86
N TYR A 520 30.37 15.14 5.77
CA TYR A 520 30.27 16.22 6.74
C TYR A 520 30.11 15.67 8.15
N ALA A 521 30.91 16.19 9.09
CA ALA A 521 30.81 15.90 10.52
C ALA A 521 30.27 17.12 11.26
N GLY A 522 29.15 16.97 11.93
CA GLY A 522 28.50 18.04 12.70
C GLY A 522 26.97 18.07 12.57
N PRO A 523 26.26 18.96 13.29
CA PRO A 523 24.82 19.16 13.21
C PRO A 523 24.39 19.74 11.85
N LEU A 524 23.31 19.21 11.26
CA LEU A 524 22.81 19.69 9.96
C LEU A 524 22.33 21.15 9.99
N ASP A 525 21.71 21.59 11.07
CA ASP A 525 21.22 22.98 11.20
C ASP A 525 22.35 23.99 11.10
N HIS A 526 23.52 23.65 11.67
CA HIS A 526 24.71 24.49 11.57
C HIS A 526 25.27 24.49 10.15
N PHE A 527 25.35 23.30 9.54
CA PHE A 527 25.74 23.17 8.12
C PHE A 527 24.87 24.06 7.23
N GLN A 528 23.55 23.95 7.39
CA GLN A 528 22.60 24.74 6.62
C GLN A 528 22.82 26.25 6.82
N THR A 529 22.97 26.70 8.05
CA THR A 529 23.19 28.14 8.37
C THR A 529 24.43 28.67 7.68
N LEU A 530 25.53 27.93 7.69
CA LEU A 530 26.78 28.36 7.07
C LEU A 530 26.69 28.39 5.54
N ILE A 531 26.10 27.37 4.91
CA ILE A 531 26.08 27.28 3.45
C ILE A 531 25.01 28.19 2.83
N GLU A 532 23.96 28.57 3.59
CA GLU A 532 22.96 29.55 3.17
C GLU A 532 23.58 30.94 2.93
N GLN A 533 24.67 31.31 3.66
CA GLN A 533 25.41 32.54 3.44
C GLN A 533 26.04 32.60 2.05
N GLU A 534 26.31 31.46 1.44
CA GLU A 534 26.84 31.32 0.07
C GLU A 534 25.74 31.20 -1.00
N GLY A 535 24.48 31.44 -0.63
CA GLY A 535 23.33 31.47 -1.55
C GLY A 535 22.62 30.15 -1.79
N TRP A 536 22.92 29.13 -0.99
CA TRP A 536 22.13 27.89 -0.96
C TRP A 536 20.82 28.12 -0.20
N ARG A 537 19.77 27.37 -0.55
CA ARG A 537 18.45 27.46 0.08
C ARG A 537 17.84 26.07 0.20
N PRO A 538 16.91 25.82 1.14
CA PRO A 538 16.15 24.57 1.15
C PRO A 538 15.47 24.31 -0.19
N ALA A 539 15.66 23.12 -0.74
CA ALA A 539 15.11 22.74 -2.03
C ALA A 539 13.59 22.50 -1.93
N PRO A 540 12.78 22.95 -2.90
CA PRO A 540 11.34 22.67 -2.95
C PRO A 540 11.11 21.20 -3.30
N MET A 541 11.03 20.34 -2.29
CA MET A 541 10.84 18.91 -2.48
C MET A 541 9.47 18.59 -3.07
N LEU A 542 9.38 17.46 -3.81
CA LEU A 542 8.12 16.99 -4.36
C LEU A 542 7.15 16.56 -3.25
N GLU A 543 6.03 17.25 -3.17
CA GLU A 543 4.93 16.98 -2.25
C GLU A 543 3.60 16.84 -3.02
N ALA A 544 2.57 16.28 -2.37
CA ALA A 544 1.24 16.17 -2.97
C ALA A 544 0.67 17.54 -3.44
N ALA A 545 0.98 18.62 -2.70
CA ALA A 545 0.51 19.97 -3.00
C ALA A 545 1.13 20.56 -4.28
N ASN A 546 2.35 20.15 -4.65
CA ASN A 546 3.06 20.67 -5.82
C ASN A 546 3.17 19.69 -6.99
N LEU A 547 2.56 18.49 -6.86
CA LEU A 547 2.58 17.45 -7.89
C LEU A 547 2.02 17.97 -9.24
N LEU A 548 0.99 18.83 -9.20
CA LEU A 548 0.38 19.41 -10.39
C LEU A 548 1.34 20.33 -11.18
N LYS A 549 2.39 20.85 -10.55
CA LYS A 549 3.41 21.66 -11.23
C LYS A 549 4.15 20.86 -12.31
N LEU A 550 4.27 19.54 -12.14
CA LEU A 550 4.88 18.66 -13.15
C LEU A 550 4.08 18.60 -14.47
N LEU A 551 2.79 18.96 -14.43
CA LEU A 551 1.90 18.97 -15.60
C LEU A 551 1.96 20.31 -16.37
N SER A 552 2.80 21.25 -15.97
CA SER A 552 2.90 22.56 -16.62
C SER A 552 4.12 22.60 -17.56
N PRO A 553 3.94 22.75 -18.88
CA PRO A 553 5.02 22.75 -19.86
C PRO A 553 5.88 24.04 -19.83
N SER A 554 5.40 25.11 -19.17
CA SER A 554 6.01 26.43 -19.18
C SER A 554 6.79 26.80 -17.93
N LEU A 555 6.91 25.90 -16.93
CA LEU A 555 7.62 26.18 -15.70
C LEU A 555 9.15 26.12 -15.93
N GLU A 556 9.84 27.12 -15.41
CA GLU A 556 11.30 27.16 -15.37
C GLU A 556 11.84 26.10 -14.39
N LEU A 557 13.09 25.66 -14.61
CA LEU A 557 13.77 24.67 -13.78
C LEU A 557 13.73 25.00 -12.28
N GLN A 558 13.83 26.29 -11.94
CA GLN A 558 13.85 26.80 -10.56
C GLN A 558 12.48 26.69 -9.85
N GLN A 559 11.39 26.60 -10.61
CA GLN A 559 10.03 26.47 -10.08
C GLN A 559 9.57 25.01 -9.95
N LEU A 560 10.33 24.09 -10.57
CA LEU A 560 10.03 22.67 -10.54
C LEU A 560 10.42 22.06 -9.19
N PRO A 561 9.58 21.18 -8.62
CA PRO A 561 9.95 20.48 -7.40
C PRO A 561 11.15 19.55 -7.64
N VAL A 562 11.98 19.43 -6.62
CA VAL A 562 13.11 18.51 -6.59
C VAL A 562 12.59 17.12 -6.27
N LEU A 563 12.94 16.16 -7.12
CA LEU A 563 12.58 14.76 -6.90
C LEU A 563 13.43 14.17 -5.79
N PRO A 564 12.83 13.49 -4.77
CA PRO A 564 13.58 12.84 -3.71
C PRO A 564 14.45 11.71 -4.27
N GLN A 565 15.62 11.51 -3.67
CA GLN A 565 16.52 10.40 -4.00
C GLN A 565 16.73 9.49 -2.79
N VAL A 566 17.01 8.22 -3.05
CA VAL A 566 17.23 7.20 -2.02
C VAL A 566 18.72 6.79 -2.04
N HIS A 567 19.32 6.68 -0.85
CA HIS A 567 20.57 6.00 -0.63
C HIS A 567 20.40 4.92 0.44
N ASP A 568 20.76 3.69 0.11
CA ASP A 568 20.64 2.54 1.00
C ASP A 568 19.27 2.43 1.69
N GLY A 569 18.19 2.65 0.91
CA GLY A 569 16.80 2.57 1.38
C GLY A 569 16.33 3.76 2.22
N GLN A 570 17.09 4.87 2.31
CA GLN A 570 16.71 6.10 3.00
C GLN A 570 16.66 7.28 2.04
N HIS A 571 15.68 8.17 2.24
CA HIS A 571 15.68 9.48 1.58
C HIS A 571 16.73 10.39 2.20
N GLU A 572 17.15 11.39 1.42
CA GLU A 572 17.97 12.47 1.96
C GLU A 572 17.31 13.14 3.17
N THR A 573 18.10 13.38 4.20
CA THR A 573 17.65 14.14 5.39
C THR A 573 17.66 15.63 5.11
N MET A 574 18.56 16.08 4.23
CA MET A 574 18.66 17.47 3.81
C MET A 574 18.83 17.55 2.31
N ALA A 575 18.09 18.45 1.67
CA ALA A 575 18.26 18.84 0.27
C ALA A 575 18.32 20.36 0.16
N LEU A 576 19.38 20.90 -0.39
CA LEU A 576 19.59 22.33 -0.62
C LEU A 576 19.76 22.60 -2.11
N GLU A 577 19.25 23.72 -2.59
CA GLU A 577 19.41 24.17 -3.98
C GLU A 577 20.19 25.46 -4.07
N LYS A 578 20.91 25.64 -5.17
CA LYS A 578 21.54 26.89 -5.57
C LYS A 578 21.27 27.14 -7.05
N SER A 579 20.65 28.27 -7.37
CA SER A 579 20.43 28.72 -8.74
C SER A 579 21.71 29.36 -9.30
N LEU A 580 22.04 29.03 -10.53
CA LEU A 580 23.18 29.59 -11.26
C LEU A 580 22.71 30.67 -12.25
N PRO A 581 23.58 31.64 -12.62
CA PRO A 581 23.22 32.74 -13.53
C PRO A 581 22.78 32.30 -14.93
N ASP A 582 23.18 31.12 -15.35
CA ASP A 582 22.86 30.51 -16.66
C ASP A 582 21.51 29.74 -16.66
N GLY A 583 20.73 29.88 -15.60
CA GLY A 583 19.43 29.20 -15.44
C GLY A 583 19.55 27.73 -15.00
N GLN A 584 20.75 27.26 -14.71
CA GLN A 584 20.98 25.92 -14.17
C GLN A 584 20.74 25.91 -12.65
N ARG A 585 20.52 24.72 -12.09
CA ARG A 585 20.28 24.52 -10.67
C ARG A 585 21.20 23.42 -10.14
N LEU A 586 21.87 23.70 -9.01
CA LEU A 586 22.61 22.71 -8.23
C LEU A 586 21.75 22.20 -7.09
N ILE A 587 21.87 20.90 -6.80
CA ILE A 587 21.24 20.28 -5.63
C ILE A 587 22.32 19.57 -4.82
N LEU A 588 22.39 19.91 -3.55
CA LEU A 588 23.18 19.23 -2.53
C LEU A 588 22.25 18.37 -1.68
N ARG A 589 22.56 17.08 -1.54
CA ARG A 589 21.80 16.14 -0.72
C ARG A 589 22.71 15.50 0.31
N LEU A 590 22.20 15.34 1.55
CA LEU A 590 22.90 14.68 2.65
C LEU A 590 22.05 13.55 3.24
N TRP A 591 22.72 12.41 3.48
CA TRP A 591 22.17 11.23 4.15
C TRP A 591 22.97 10.90 5.39
N PRO A 592 22.39 10.32 6.45
CA PRO A 592 23.14 9.91 7.64
C PRO A 592 24.05 8.72 7.30
N ALA A 593 25.31 8.80 7.72
CA ALA A 593 26.24 7.69 7.62
C ALA A 593 26.06 6.66 8.76
N HIS A 594 25.19 6.96 9.74
CA HIS A 594 25.01 6.18 10.98
C HIS A 594 26.31 5.95 11.76
N ILE A 595 27.17 6.95 11.74
CA ILE A 595 28.44 6.99 12.49
C ILE A 595 28.46 8.26 13.33
N HIS A 596 28.90 8.12 14.59
CA HIS A 596 29.20 9.25 15.47
C HIS A 596 30.70 9.34 15.70
N LEU A 597 31.25 10.53 15.65
CA LEU A 597 32.70 10.77 15.80
C LEU A 597 33.07 11.04 17.26
N ASN A 598 33.96 10.21 17.79
CA ASN A 598 34.57 10.45 19.11
C ASN A 598 35.72 11.45 19.00
N PRO A 599 35.93 12.37 20.00
CA PRO A 599 35.24 12.45 21.30
C PRO A 599 33.98 13.34 21.29
N SER A 600 33.71 14.11 20.22
CA SER A 600 32.67 15.13 20.17
C SER A 600 31.25 14.55 20.08
N ASP A 601 31.10 13.26 19.78
CA ASP A 601 29.83 12.57 19.48
C ASP A 601 29.03 13.18 18.30
N GLU A 602 29.74 13.85 17.38
CA GLU A 602 29.14 14.48 16.20
C GLU A 602 28.66 13.46 15.18
N PRO A 603 27.45 13.62 14.62
CA PRO A 603 26.96 12.76 13.57
C PRO A 603 27.74 12.98 12.25
N LEU A 604 28.01 11.90 11.55
CA LEU A 604 28.63 11.92 10.22
C LEU A 604 27.58 11.76 9.12
N TRP A 605 27.67 12.63 8.12
CA TRP A 605 26.80 12.67 6.97
C TRP A 605 27.59 12.38 5.70
N ILE A 606 26.95 11.70 4.75
CA ILE A 606 27.47 11.48 3.41
C ILE A 606 26.54 12.14 2.42
N GLY A 607 27.08 12.63 1.33
CA GLY A 607 26.25 13.39 0.41
C GLY A 607 26.78 13.51 -1.00
N GLN A 608 25.96 14.16 -1.78
CA GLN A 608 26.16 14.35 -3.20
C GLN A 608 25.78 15.78 -3.57
N VAL A 609 26.63 16.44 -4.34
CA VAL A 609 26.23 17.63 -5.10
C VAL A 609 26.13 17.28 -6.57
N SER A 610 25.05 17.73 -7.20
CA SER A 610 24.74 17.44 -8.60
C SER A 610 24.08 18.64 -9.26
N GLN A 611 24.25 18.72 -10.57
CA GLN A 611 23.55 19.68 -11.41
C GLN A 611 22.27 19.08 -11.93
N GLN A 612 21.20 19.90 -12.02
CA GLN A 612 19.95 19.49 -12.64
C GLN A 612 19.73 20.22 -13.96
N HIS A 613 19.06 19.54 -14.88
CA HIS A 613 18.56 20.09 -16.12
C HIS A 613 17.07 19.80 -16.25
N GLN A 614 16.38 20.63 -17.02
CA GLN A 614 14.96 20.47 -17.31
C GLN A 614 14.77 19.40 -18.38
N VAL A 615 13.86 18.46 -18.10
CA VAL A 615 13.39 17.47 -19.07
C VAL A 615 11.93 17.73 -19.34
N GLN A 616 11.59 17.94 -20.60
CA GLN A 616 10.21 18.06 -21.08
C GLN A 616 9.82 16.79 -21.80
N LEU A 617 8.74 16.19 -21.35
CA LEU A 617 8.19 14.99 -21.94
C LEU A 617 6.87 15.31 -22.62
N LEU A 618 6.82 15.16 -23.95
CA LEU A 618 5.62 15.32 -24.78
C LEU A 618 4.95 16.70 -24.67
N GLU A 619 5.65 17.75 -24.24
CA GLU A 619 5.08 19.06 -23.93
C GLU A 619 3.96 19.03 -22.84
N LEU A 620 3.81 17.90 -22.15
CA LEU A 620 2.78 17.69 -21.13
C LEU A 620 3.34 17.58 -19.71
N LEU A 621 4.58 17.10 -19.59
CA LEU A 621 5.23 16.88 -18.30
C LEU A 621 6.60 17.54 -18.32
N THR A 622 6.88 18.32 -17.27
CA THR A 622 8.17 18.98 -17.08
C THR A 622 8.71 18.61 -15.71
N PHE A 623 9.91 18.08 -15.64
CA PHE A 623 10.58 17.73 -14.39
C PHE A 623 12.08 18.00 -14.45
N ALA A 624 12.72 18.08 -13.28
CA ALA A 624 14.14 18.28 -13.13
C ALA A 624 14.84 16.91 -13.01
N ALA A 625 15.76 16.62 -13.93
CA ALA A 625 16.60 15.42 -13.92
C ALA A 625 18.02 15.74 -13.50
N THR A 626 18.70 14.78 -12.86
CA THR A 626 20.09 14.89 -12.44
C THR A 626 21.02 14.72 -13.64
N SER A 627 21.93 15.67 -13.82
CA SER A 627 22.98 15.60 -14.86
C SER A 627 24.06 14.60 -14.46
N GLN A 628 24.66 13.93 -15.45
CA GLN A 628 25.82 13.07 -15.24
C GLN A 628 27.15 13.85 -15.06
N GLN A 629 27.09 15.19 -15.14
CA GLN A 629 28.27 16.07 -14.98
C GLN A 629 28.39 16.53 -13.53
N PHE A 630 29.00 15.72 -12.67
CA PHE A 630 29.13 16.00 -11.24
C PHE A 630 30.29 16.94 -10.92
N GLU A 631 31.36 16.97 -11.74
CA GLU A 631 32.58 17.70 -11.44
C GLU A 631 32.36 19.23 -11.37
N ALA A 632 31.59 19.81 -12.28
CA ALA A 632 31.30 21.24 -12.29
C ALA A 632 30.54 21.66 -11.01
N ALA A 633 29.55 20.88 -10.60
CA ALA A 633 28.80 21.09 -9.37
C ALA A 633 29.71 20.99 -8.12
N PHE A 634 30.61 19.99 -8.12
CA PHE A 634 31.57 19.79 -7.04
C PHE A 634 32.54 20.98 -6.86
N GLN A 635 33.08 21.53 -7.95
CA GLN A 635 33.99 22.68 -7.86
C GLN A 635 33.30 23.94 -7.30
N ILE A 636 32.01 24.12 -7.57
CA ILE A 636 31.24 25.21 -6.98
C ILE A 636 31.07 24.99 -5.47
N LEU A 637 30.72 23.76 -5.05
CA LEU A 637 30.60 23.41 -3.65
C LEU A 637 31.91 23.64 -2.87
N VAL A 638 33.04 23.22 -3.43
CA VAL A 638 34.39 23.46 -2.83
C VAL A 638 34.63 24.93 -2.57
N ARG A 639 34.23 25.80 -3.51
CA ARG A 639 34.36 27.25 -3.34
C ARG A 639 33.46 27.80 -2.24
N ASP A 640 32.25 27.24 -2.13
CA ASP A 640 31.21 27.72 -1.19
C ASP A 640 31.39 27.15 0.24
N THR A 641 32.32 26.20 0.44
CA THR A 641 32.58 25.56 1.75
C THR A 641 33.78 26.17 2.48
N LYS A 642 34.15 27.45 2.23
CA LYS A 642 35.30 28.15 2.83
C LYS A 642 35.19 28.33 4.35
N HIS A 643 33.99 28.32 4.89
CA HIS A 643 33.69 28.47 6.31
C HIS A 643 33.87 27.19 7.13
N PHE A 644 34.11 26.05 6.45
CA PHE A 644 34.36 24.79 7.09
C PHE A 644 35.83 24.42 7.13
N LYS A 645 36.25 23.64 8.10
CA LYS A 645 37.56 23.02 8.10
C LYS A 645 37.58 21.94 7.02
N LEU A 646 38.42 22.16 6.04
CA LEU A 646 38.40 21.43 4.78
C LEU A 646 39.55 20.42 4.74
N HIS A 647 39.22 19.14 4.54
CA HIS A 647 40.18 18.10 4.17
C HIS A 647 39.78 17.58 2.79
N ARG A 648 40.53 18.00 1.76
CA ARG A 648 40.30 17.54 0.39
C ARG A 648 41.03 16.23 0.14
N VAL A 649 40.31 15.19 -0.27
CA VAL A 649 40.86 13.88 -0.61
C VAL A 649 40.51 13.57 -2.05
N THR A 650 41.50 13.18 -2.86
CA THR A 650 41.30 12.72 -4.23
C THR A 650 41.34 11.20 -4.27
N MET A 651 40.22 10.57 -4.59
CA MET A 651 40.13 9.24 -5.18
C MET A 651 39.49 9.37 -6.56
N ASP A 652 39.51 8.41 -7.44
CA ASP A 652 38.95 8.37 -8.79
C ASP A 652 37.70 9.27 -9.08
N GLY A 653 37.49 10.26 -8.32
CA GLY A 653 36.52 11.33 -8.24
C GLY A 653 36.86 12.23 -7.04
N SER A 654 36.47 13.45 -7.09
CA SER A 654 36.70 14.44 -6.04
C SER A 654 35.79 14.17 -4.85
N LEU A 655 36.34 14.05 -3.64
CA LEU A 655 35.63 13.91 -2.38
C LEU A 655 36.04 15.05 -1.44
N LEU A 656 35.05 15.64 -0.76
CA LEU A 656 35.21 16.72 0.18
C LEU A 656 34.87 16.22 1.59
N LEU A 657 35.84 16.33 2.52
CA LEU A 657 35.62 16.10 3.95
C LEU A 657 35.50 17.44 4.64
N LEU A 658 34.37 17.66 5.30
CA LEU A 658 34.05 18.91 6.01
C LEU A 658 33.84 18.61 7.51
N SER A 659 34.47 19.39 8.38
CA SER A 659 34.19 19.39 9.82
C SER A 659 34.06 20.80 10.32
N GLU A 660 33.38 20.97 11.44
CA GLU A 660 33.44 22.20 12.22
C GLU A 660 34.82 22.30 12.87
N ASP A 661 35.27 23.53 13.16
CA ASP A 661 36.46 23.72 13.97
C ASP A 661 36.19 23.10 15.36
N ALA A 662 36.96 22.07 15.70
CA ALA A 662 36.97 21.58 17.07
C ALA A 662 37.37 22.80 17.98
N PRO A 663 36.63 23.06 19.06
CA PRO A 663 37.07 24.10 20.00
C PRO A 663 38.51 23.78 20.41
N ASP A 664 39.40 24.75 20.18
CA ASP A 664 40.83 24.63 20.42
C ASP A 664 41.07 24.11 21.86
N SER A 665 41.41 22.82 21.97
CA SER A 665 41.69 22.18 23.26
C SER A 665 42.91 22.80 23.99
N SER A 666 43.54 23.82 23.38
CA SER A 666 44.66 24.58 23.95
C SER A 666 44.21 25.69 24.90
N ARG A 667 42.91 26.01 25.01
CA ARG A 667 42.37 27.01 25.92
C ARG A 667 41.77 26.48 27.23
N ALA A 668 41.80 25.20 27.46
CA ALA A 668 41.45 24.62 28.76
C ALA A 668 42.69 24.43 29.60
N VAL A 669 42.72 25.12 30.76
CA VAL A 669 43.64 24.92 31.88
C VAL A 669 44.90 25.81 31.87
N LYS A 670 44.78 27.02 32.39
CA LYS A 670 45.76 27.53 33.34
C LYS A 670 45.06 27.73 34.70
N PRO A 671 45.75 27.30 35.78
CA PRO A 671 45.19 27.08 37.10
C PRO A 671 44.70 28.34 37.82
#